data_65bf045988379a4fe31486a33bc9043d
#
_entry.id   65bf045988379a4fe31486a33bc9043d
#
_cell.length_a   1.000
_cell.length_b   1.000
_cell.length_c   1.000
_cell.angle_alpha   90.00
_cell.angle_beta   90.00
_cell.angle_gamma   90.00
#
_symmetry.space_group_name_H-M   'P 1'
#
loop_
_entity.id
_entity.type
_entity.pdbx_description
1 polymer ?
#
loop_
_entity_poly.entity_id
_entity_poly.type
_entity_poly.pdbx_seq_one_letter_code
_entity_poly.pdbx_strand_id
1 'polypeptide(L)'
;MNRYVFLFYFISHFINAQDIQVPYRSYSVKNGFITDNIYSVFRDSKGLMWYGTDNGILQFDGTTFKTFTTQDGLPDNEIFNFYEDLDGRIWFASFNGNLGYYFQGKCYNQTNTSSLNNDNHLSFISIIETQRDSSLLFLYFDSKSIIEIKDNHLSRKTFNYNNQLLGNLVYISKTSPTDYIGYTPRAKLFFTDTNLTHIDQEQFISRLYYSRKVYTKQGDSLFVITNGELKFVRRIMKHQLNTNNYFLDDNGYLFEGTQVGIFIYNATSEVPIIQLFKDCIVSSINKDIEGNYWISTLNKGVFYLPKGFLNIKYTAFPQLNKINTLSVHGDQTILFTEDNKLWRTDQSGEITQISGYSTLEDYKIRPVKRPIYIDSTTIMLGGNNIVYFNATELNPKLKTVIPRNLKHVYAKSLVFLSDTLYFSNNKQLNKVIRFKEEAYHTSFAPSDQQRIFAIALNGNQIYISTLKTVYKLELDTLIPVESFVNTPFRKFRFFQGVLVGITHDYQLIVGFPTLNENQFRIQTILEDCSWMDMNYIFHSNVLLRSDKGYYILNISKDTATLTPSENVLLPSFPQEIVCDSPYVYFLSVDNTITRIHNAEVLSIPYPPKMIVRSFMVDGNFFNFNLPIKLKKNAASNIVIEFTGVGFDRKKIAYQYSINEGPWIDVEENRILFVDPRPGTYKVNIRCRSDSSAFSDPAVIDFVIAPPWYNHVLFYMAMVFLLIVLIFMVGKYLLKRNARLKELKHQEELRFLTSEFKSLNALMNPHFIFNSLNNIQYLINDDNKVLANQYLSVFSKLIRQNMENINNDLISLDKEMNLVENYLQLEKLRFKERLNFSIELSDDVDISSILVPPLLIQPLVENAIKHGILPNDNKPGNIKINISEQGEFIKISILDNGVGLDKSSTHKGLQQSISNIKSRLKQLELIHGKVFRLELKSMINASGMIEGAEATITILQ
;
A
#
# COMPACT_ATOMS: atom_id res chain seq x y z
N MET A 1 -27.81 25.75 -35.26
CA MET A 1 -26.34 25.66 -35.42
C MET A 1 -25.56 25.90 -34.10
N ASN A 2 -26.00 26.80 -33.23
CA ASN A 2 -25.27 27.10 -31.98
C ASN A 2 -25.34 26.01 -30.84
N ARG A 3 -26.26 25.04 -30.91
CA ARG A 3 -26.32 23.94 -29.90
C ARG A 3 -25.31 22.81 -30.17
N TYR A 4 -24.91 22.61 -31.41
CA TYR A 4 -23.95 21.57 -31.80
C TYR A 4 -22.49 22.01 -31.63
N VAL A 5 -22.21 23.31 -31.71
CA VAL A 5 -20.86 23.86 -31.44
C VAL A 5 -20.51 23.78 -29.97
N PHE A 6 -21.49 23.96 -29.06
CA PHE A 6 -21.28 23.79 -27.63
C PHE A 6 -21.05 22.30 -27.22
N LEU A 7 -21.74 21.38 -27.92
CA LEU A 7 -21.57 19.94 -27.70
C LEU A 7 -20.19 19.46 -28.19
N PHE A 8 -19.69 20.00 -29.30
CA PHE A 8 -18.36 19.70 -29.84
C PHE A 8 -17.24 20.28 -28.96
N TYR A 9 -17.44 21.48 -28.39
CA TYR A 9 -16.49 22.09 -27.46
C TYR A 9 -16.45 21.32 -26.15
N PHE A 10 -17.57 20.78 -25.66
CA PHE A 10 -17.65 19.94 -24.47
C PHE A 10 -17.02 18.55 -24.71
N ILE A 11 -17.24 17.93 -25.85
CA ILE A 11 -16.62 16.66 -26.25
C ILE A 11 -15.11 16.82 -26.45
N SER A 12 -14.63 17.95 -26.98
CA SER A 12 -13.20 18.21 -27.15
C SER A 12 -12.46 18.44 -25.83
N HIS A 13 -13.13 18.93 -24.79
CA HIS A 13 -12.52 19.03 -23.45
C HIS A 13 -12.48 17.70 -22.69
N PHE A 14 -13.40 16.76 -22.98
CA PHE A 14 -13.33 15.39 -22.44
C PHE A 14 -12.32 14.49 -23.17
N ILE A 15 -11.97 14.80 -24.42
CA ILE A 15 -11.02 13.99 -25.22
C ILE A 15 -9.56 14.31 -24.87
N ASN A 16 -9.28 15.38 -24.14
CA ASN A 16 -7.92 15.75 -23.71
C ASN A 16 -7.59 15.44 -22.22
N ALA A 17 -8.33 14.55 -21.58
CA ALA A 17 -7.81 13.92 -20.36
C ALA A 17 -6.65 13.00 -20.80
N GLN A 18 -5.44 13.56 -20.86
CA GLN A 18 -4.21 12.80 -21.02
C GLN A 18 -4.25 11.61 -20.05
N ASP A 19 -3.85 10.44 -20.51
CA ASP A 19 -3.65 9.28 -19.62
C ASP A 19 -2.49 9.63 -18.67
N ILE A 20 -2.83 10.28 -17.57
CA ILE A 20 -1.89 10.62 -16.53
C ILE A 20 -1.45 9.30 -15.88
N GLN A 21 -0.24 8.88 -16.18
CA GLN A 21 0.36 7.72 -15.52
C GLN A 21 0.76 8.10 -14.10
N VAL A 22 -0.18 7.99 -13.18
CA VAL A 22 0.07 8.13 -11.75
C VAL A 22 0.83 6.89 -11.29
N PRO A 23 1.87 7.01 -10.44
CA PRO A 23 2.52 5.85 -9.88
C PRO A 23 1.54 5.12 -8.96
N TYR A 24 1.24 3.90 -9.31
CA TYR A 24 0.41 3.01 -8.52
C TYR A 24 1.05 1.63 -8.48
N ARG A 25 0.67 0.88 -7.46
CA ARG A 25 0.92 -0.55 -7.41
C ARG A 25 -0.40 -1.26 -7.59
N SER A 26 -0.40 -2.41 -8.24
CA SER A 26 -1.61 -3.21 -8.38
C SER A 26 -1.42 -4.58 -7.79
N TYR A 27 -2.43 -5.04 -7.11
CA TYR A 27 -2.50 -6.35 -6.47
C TYR A 27 -3.62 -7.13 -7.13
N SER A 28 -3.25 -8.21 -7.75
CA SER A 28 -4.15 -9.05 -8.54
C SER A 28 -3.89 -10.53 -8.28
N VAL A 29 -4.70 -11.40 -8.87
CA VAL A 29 -4.48 -12.84 -8.91
C VAL A 29 -3.06 -13.20 -9.40
N LYS A 30 -2.48 -12.42 -10.32
CA LYS A 30 -1.12 -12.62 -10.80
C LYS A 30 -0.04 -12.37 -9.74
N ASN A 31 -0.37 -11.64 -8.64
CA ASN A 31 0.54 -11.24 -7.58
C ASN A 31 0.16 -11.78 -6.21
N GLY A 32 -0.64 -12.84 -6.11
CA GLY A 32 -0.92 -13.50 -4.86
C GLY A 32 -2.31 -13.25 -4.26
N PHE A 33 -3.23 -12.55 -4.95
CA PHE A 33 -4.65 -12.49 -4.56
C PHE A 33 -5.40 -13.75 -5.00
N ILE A 34 -6.43 -14.14 -4.24
CA ILE A 34 -7.24 -15.32 -4.54
C ILE A 34 -8.24 -15.03 -5.67
N THR A 35 -8.61 -13.76 -5.84
CA THR A 35 -9.56 -13.29 -6.84
C THR A 35 -9.29 -11.84 -7.20
N ASP A 36 -9.65 -11.42 -8.40
CA ASP A 36 -9.66 -10.03 -8.81
C ASP A 36 -10.99 -9.34 -8.49
N ASN A 37 -11.94 -10.07 -7.90
CA ASN A 37 -13.27 -9.60 -7.53
C ASN A 37 -13.33 -9.22 -6.06
N ILE A 38 -13.12 -7.95 -5.74
CA ILE A 38 -13.07 -7.46 -4.37
C ILE A 38 -14.27 -6.56 -4.10
N TYR A 39 -15.14 -7.00 -3.21
CA TYR A 39 -16.37 -6.29 -2.87
C TYR A 39 -16.10 -5.06 -2.01
N SER A 40 -15.22 -5.20 -1.04
CA SER A 40 -14.92 -4.10 -0.13
C SER A 40 -13.51 -4.16 0.42
N VAL A 41 -13.05 -2.98 0.84
CA VAL A 41 -11.79 -2.80 1.52
C VAL A 41 -12.01 -1.99 2.80
N PHE A 42 -11.43 -2.44 3.90
CA PHE A 42 -11.56 -1.81 5.19
C PHE A 42 -10.23 -1.74 5.95
N ARG A 43 -10.01 -0.65 6.67
CA ARG A 43 -8.89 -0.49 7.59
C ARG A 43 -9.38 -0.56 9.02
N ASP A 44 -8.79 -1.44 9.82
CA ASP A 44 -9.08 -1.53 11.24
C ASP A 44 -8.38 -0.44 12.08
N SER A 45 -8.74 -0.31 13.35
CA SER A 45 -8.12 0.64 14.29
C SER A 45 -6.65 0.36 14.56
N LYS A 46 -6.22 -0.88 14.36
CA LYS A 46 -4.83 -1.31 14.47
C LYS A 46 -4.02 -0.92 13.24
N GLY A 47 -4.70 -0.60 12.13
CA GLY A 47 -4.11 -0.20 10.86
C GLY A 47 -4.06 -1.32 9.83
N LEU A 48 -4.57 -2.50 10.15
CA LEU A 48 -4.62 -3.64 9.27
C LEU A 48 -5.67 -3.46 8.18
N MET A 49 -5.41 -3.99 6.99
CA MET A 49 -6.32 -3.90 5.87
C MET A 49 -7.02 -5.22 5.61
N TRP A 50 -8.33 -5.15 5.38
CA TRP A 50 -9.23 -6.28 5.19
C TRP A 50 -9.95 -6.16 3.88
N TYR A 51 -10.09 -7.28 3.19
CA TYR A 51 -10.75 -7.34 1.88
C TYR A 51 -11.81 -8.42 1.86
N GLY A 52 -13.04 -8.02 1.52
CA GLY A 52 -14.16 -8.93 1.29
C GLY A 52 -14.19 -9.36 -0.17
N THR A 53 -14.22 -10.64 -0.37
CA THR A 53 -14.26 -11.23 -1.69
C THR A 53 -15.38 -12.25 -1.81
N ASP A 54 -15.55 -12.85 -2.94
CA ASP A 54 -16.47 -13.97 -3.17
C ASP A 54 -15.88 -15.33 -2.77
N ASN A 55 -14.68 -15.36 -2.18
CA ASN A 55 -14.00 -16.62 -1.83
C ASN A 55 -13.30 -16.56 -0.45
N GLY A 56 -13.85 -15.79 0.48
CA GLY A 56 -13.34 -15.59 1.81
C GLY A 56 -12.92 -14.14 2.09
N ILE A 57 -12.16 -13.94 3.12
CA ILE A 57 -11.65 -12.65 3.58
C ILE A 57 -10.12 -12.67 3.54
N LEU A 58 -9.54 -11.59 3.08
CA LEU A 58 -8.10 -11.37 3.16
C LEU A 58 -7.77 -10.28 4.18
N GLN A 59 -6.77 -10.53 5.01
CA GLN A 59 -6.16 -9.55 5.91
C GLN A 59 -4.74 -9.25 5.47
N PHE A 60 -4.31 -7.99 5.48
CA PHE A 60 -2.99 -7.53 5.08
C PHE A 60 -2.34 -6.57 6.08
N ASP A 61 -1.06 -6.79 6.38
CA ASP A 61 -0.30 -5.97 7.32
C ASP A 61 0.70 -5.01 6.64
N GLY A 62 0.75 -5.04 5.32
CA GLY A 62 1.74 -4.32 4.52
C GLY A 62 2.82 -5.24 3.95
N THR A 63 2.93 -6.47 4.46
CA THR A 63 3.92 -7.44 3.99
C THR A 63 3.31 -8.79 3.66
N THR A 64 2.26 -9.17 4.37
CA THR A 64 1.72 -10.54 4.29
C THR A 64 0.21 -10.57 4.22
N PHE A 65 -0.33 -11.47 3.41
CA PHE A 65 -1.75 -11.77 3.34
C PHE A 65 -2.11 -12.99 4.15
N LYS A 66 -3.14 -12.86 4.98
CA LYS A 66 -3.80 -13.99 5.64
C LYS A 66 -5.20 -14.14 5.11
N THR A 67 -5.55 -15.36 4.70
CA THR A 67 -6.87 -15.73 4.23
C THR A 67 -7.71 -16.32 5.34
N PHE A 68 -9.00 -16.07 5.31
CA PHE A 68 -10.01 -16.76 6.08
C PHE A 68 -11.16 -17.19 5.20
N THR A 69 -11.56 -18.40 5.43
CA THR A 69 -12.70 -19.04 4.79
C THR A 69 -13.67 -19.55 5.87
N THR A 70 -14.73 -20.17 5.46
CA THR A 70 -15.63 -20.82 6.42
C THR A 70 -14.99 -21.99 7.15
N GLN A 71 -13.87 -22.52 6.65
CA GLN A 71 -13.05 -23.48 7.41
C GLN A 71 -12.42 -22.85 8.64
N ASP A 72 -12.12 -21.56 8.56
CA ASP A 72 -11.59 -20.75 9.67
C ASP A 72 -12.70 -20.19 10.57
N GLY A 73 -13.95 -20.50 10.24
CA GLY A 73 -15.12 -20.07 11.01
C GLY A 73 -15.82 -18.82 10.48
N LEU A 74 -15.62 -18.45 9.20
CA LEU A 74 -16.48 -17.45 8.58
C LEU A 74 -17.91 -17.98 8.45
N PRO A 75 -18.94 -17.11 8.54
CA PRO A 75 -20.30 -17.54 8.31
C PRO A 75 -20.60 -17.83 6.85
N ASP A 76 -19.79 -17.28 5.95
CA ASP A 76 -19.85 -17.41 4.49
C ASP A 76 -18.54 -17.03 3.86
N ASN A 77 -18.25 -17.47 2.65
CA ASN A 77 -17.12 -16.98 1.86
C ASN A 77 -17.43 -15.68 1.11
N GLU A 78 -18.69 -15.40 0.86
CA GLU A 78 -19.10 -14.13 0.28
C GLU A 78 -19.36 -13.08 1.37
N ILE A 79 -18.37 -12.22 1.60
CA ILE A 79 -18.47 -11.15 2.61
C ILE A 79 -18.50 -9.78 1.91
N PHE A 80 -19.59 -9.08 2.09
CA PHE A 80 -19.85 -7.79 1.43
C PHE A 80 -19.44 -6.59 2.25
N ASN A 81 -19.50 -6.69 3.58
CA ASN A 81 -19.24 -5.54 4.44
C ASN A 81 -18.58 -5.96 5.75
N PHE A 82 -17.81 -5.03 6.32
CA PHE A 82 -17.12 -5.19 7.58
C PHE A 82 -17.41 -4.04 8.52
N TYR A 83 -17.31 -4.31 9.81
CA TYR A 83 -17.50 -3.34 10.85
C TYR A 83 -16.66 -3.65 12.09
N GLU A 84 -15.93 -2.66 12.64
CA GLU A 84 -15.19 -2.81 13.88
C GLU A 84 -15.96 -2.21 15.05
N ASP A 85 -16.15 -3.01 16.11
CA ASP A 85 -16.81 -2.52 17.31
C ASP A 85 -15.84 -1.90 18.32
N LEU A 86 -16.40 -1.33 19.39
CA LEU A 86 -15.61 -0.70 20.45
C LEU A 86 -14.68 -1.69 21.18
N ASP A 87 -15.02 -2.97 21.17
CA ASP A 87 -14.20 -4.04 21.75
C ASP A 87 -13.09 -4.51 20.78
N GLY A 88 -13.07 -3.98 19.54
CA GLY A 88 -12.13 -4.36 18.49
C GLY A 88 -12.46 -5.69 17.81
N ARG A 89 -13.74 -6.14 17.92
CA ARG A 89 -14.25 -7.26 17.13
C ARG A 89 -14.56 -6.78 15.72
N ILE A 90 -14.18 -7.56 14.73
CA ILE A 90 -14.46 -7.25 13.33
C ILE A 90 -15.64 -8.07 12.87
N TRP A 91 -16.77 -7.42 12.75
CA TRP A 91 -18.00 -7.98 12.26
C TRP A 91 -17.99 -8.01 10.74
N PHE A 92 -18.55 -9.06 10.17
CA PHE A 92 -18.74 -9.18 8.74
C PHE A 92 -20.17 -9.63 8.44
N ALA A 93 -20.73 -9.01 7.41
CA ALA A 93 -22.02 -9.37 6.86
C ALA A 93 -21.80 -10.21 5.61
N SER A 94 -22.38 -11.40 5.63
CA SER A 94 -22.31 -12.36 4.52
C SER A 94 -23.47 -12.22 3.57
N PHE A 95 -23.30 -12.77 2.36
CA PHE A 95 -24.35 -12.76 1.34
C PHE A 95 -25.63 -13.48 1.79
N ASN A 96 -25.50 -14.55 2.55
CA ASN A 96 -26.64 -15.31 3.07
C ASN A 96 -27.30 -14.71 4.31
N GLY A 97 -26.83 -13.53 4.76
CA GLY A 97 -27.37 -12.85 5.93
C GLY A 97 -26.89 -13.41 7.28
N ASN A 98 -25.97 -14.35 7.29
CA ASN A 98 -25.38 -14.87 8.53
C ASN A 98 -24.37 -13.87 9.09
N LEU A 99 -24.45 -13.66 10.40
CA LEU A 99 -23.52 -12.82 11.13
C LEU A 99 -22.29 -13.59 11.60
N GLY A 100 -21.15 -12.97 11.54
CA GLY A 100 -19.93 -13.45 12.14
C GLY A 100 -19.02 -12.30 12.51
N TYR A 101 -18.09 -12.58 13.39
CA TYR A 101 -17.02 -11.65 13.74
C TYR A 101 -15.71 -12.36 13.96
N TYR A 102 -14.64 -11.64 13.73
CA TYR A 102 -13.30 -12.06 14.15
C TYR A 102 -12.90 -11.32 15.43
N PHE A 103 -12.23 -12.02 16.30
CA PHE A 103 -11.64 -11.46 17.50
C PHE A 103 -10.37 -12.23 17.90
N GLN A 104 -9.26 -11.50 18.05
CA GLN A 104 -7.98 -12.00 18.58
C GLN A 104 -7.50 -13.34 18.01
N GLY A 105 -7.53 -13.51 16.71
CA GLY A 105 -7.00 -14.70 16.02
C GLY A 105 -8.07 -15.69 15.57
N LYS A 106 -9.32 -15.58 16.01
CA LYS A 106 -10.40 -16.55 15.76
C LYS A 106 -11.63 -15.92 15.15
N CYS A 107 -12.22 -16.61 14.17
CA CYS A 107 -13.55 -16.29 13.65
C CYS A 107 -14.65 -16.93 14.48
N TYR A 108 -15.69 -16.15 14.72
CA TYR A 108 -16.90 -16.56 15.44
C TYR A 108 -18.10 -16.43 14.52
N ASN A 109 -18.90 -17.49 14.47
CA ASN A 109 -20.14 -17.56 13.71
C ASN A 109 -21.24 -18.26 14.50
N GLN A 110 -22.38 -18.51 13.88
CA GLN A 110 -23.53 -19.16 14.50
C GLN A 110 -23.25 -20.59 14.98
N THR A 111 -22.32 -21.32 14.35
CA THR A 111 -22.02 -22.71 14.69
C THR A 111 -21.11 -22.84 15.92
N ASN A 112 -20.28 -21.83 16.20
CA ASN A 112 -19.32 -21.84 17.28
C ASN A 112 -19.63 -20.82 18.40
N THR A 113 -20.73 -20.04 18.25
CA THR A 113 -21.14 -19.00 19.20
C THR A 113 -22.67 -18.92 19.29
N SER A 114 -23.23 -19.45 20.37
CA SER A 114 -24.68 -19.53 20.57
C SER A 114 -25.39 -18.17 20.62
N SER A 115 -24.71 -17.11 21.01
CA SER A 115 -25.25 -15.74 21.02
C SER A 115 -25.50 -15.16 19.62
N LEU A 116 -25.00 -15.78 18.56
CA LEU A 116 -25.21 -15.38 17.16
C LEU A 116 -26.30 -16.19 16.46
N ASN A 117 -26.97 -17.10 17.16
CA ASN A 117 -28.00 -17.94 16.57
C ASN A 117 -29.23 -17.07 16.21
N ASN A 118 -29.55 -17.02 14.91
CA ASN A 118 -30.68 -16.30 14.36
C ASN A 118 -31.49 -17.25 13.48
N ASP A 119 -32.76 -17.52 13.85
CA ASP A 119 -33.61 -18.54 13.27
C ASP A 119 -34.18 -18.21 11.88
N ASN A 120 -33.81 -17.09 11.26
CA ASN A 120 -34.35 -16.67 9.95
C ASN A 120 -33.25 -16.29 8.97
N HIS A 121 -33.13 -17.08 7.90
CA HIS A 121 -32.33 -16.80 6.73
C HIS A 121 -32.90 -15.58 5.96
N LEU A 122 -32.46 -14.39 6.25
CA LEU A 122 -32.73 -13.20 5.44
C LEU A 122 -31.52 -12.88 4.60
N SER A 123 -31.73 -12.63 3.32
CA SER A 123 -30.67 -12.28 2.38
C SER A 123 -30.04 -10.94 2.72
N PHE A 124 -28.72 -10.86 2.63
CA PHE A 124 -27.89 -9.66 2.69
C PHE A 124 -28.12 -8.71 3.90
N ILE A 125 -27.07 -8.48 4.65
CA ILE A 125 -27.07 -7.52 5.77
C ILE A 125 -26.18 -6.34 5.44
N SER A 126 -26.73 -5.12 5.53
CA SER A 126 -25.95 -3.88 5.60
C SER A 126 -25.62 -3.58 7.07
N ILE A 127 -24.36 -3.33 7.37
CA ILE A 127 -23.95 -2.96 8.73
C ILE A 127 -24.07 -1.45 8.88
N ILE A 128 -24.72 -1.01 9.93
CA ILE A 128 -24.95 0.38 10.27
C ILE A 128 -24.27 0.70 11.60
N GLU A 129 -23.76 1.90 11.72
CA GLU A 129 -22.93 2.45 12.79
C GLU A 129 -23.18 1.91 14.20
N THR A 130 -22.12 1.86 15.02
CA THR A 130 -22.22 1.78 16.48
C THR A 130 -22.92 3.01 17.00
N GLN A 131 -23.95 2.77 17.75
CA GLN A 131 -24.72 3.84 18.36
C GLN A 131 -24.02 4.33 19.64
N ARG A 132 -24.37 5.50 20.11
CA ARG A 132 -23.78 6.12 21.29
C ARG A 132 -23.83 5.28 22.56
N ASP A 133 -24.75 4.32 22.62
CA ASP A 133 -24.93 3.37 23.74
C ASP A 133 -24.19 2.03 23.52
N SER A 134 -23.19 2.00 22.63
CA SER A 134 -22.41 0.82 22.27
C SER A 134 -23.20 -0.30 21.60
N SER A 135 -24.42 -0.04 21.13
CA SER A 135 -25.20 -1.00 20.37
C SER A 135 -24.81 -0.98 18.90
N LEU A 136 -24.80 -2.14 18.27
CA LEU A 136 -24.50 -2.35 16.85
C LEU A 136 -25.79 -2.70 16.13
N LEU A 137 -26.08 -2.00 15.03
CA LEU A 137 -27.29 -2.22 14.24
C LEU A 137 -26.93 -2.86 12.90
N PHE A 138 -27.65 -3.92 12.57
CA PHE A 138 -27.58 -4.58 11.26
C PHE A 138 -28.93 -4.45 10.58
N LEU A 139 -28.95 -3.86 9.39
CA LEU A 139 -30.16 -3.71 8.58
C LEU A 139 -30.22 -4.80 7.51
N TYR A 140 -31.32 -5.53 7.47
CA TYR A 140 -31.57 -6.47 6.41
C TYR A 140 -32.04 -5.78 5.12
N PHE A 141 -31.50 -6.22 3.99
CA PHE A 141 -31.96 -5.76 2.70
C PHE A 141 -33.42 -6.22 2.47
N ASP A 142 -34.22 -5.37 1.87
CA ASP A 142 -35.66 -5.59 1.60
C ASP A 142 -36.54 -5.87 2.82
N SER A 143 -36.11 -5.45 4.00
CA SER A 143 -36.94 -5.60 5.20
C SER A 143 -37.18 -4.29 5.93
N LYS A 144 -38.07 -4.34 6.89
CA LYS A 144 -38.30 -3.31 7.91
C LYS A 144 -37.77 -3.74 9.28
N SER A 145 -36.87 -4.71 9.30
CA SER A 145 -36.32 -5.28 10.52
C SER A 145 -34.81 -4.99 10.62
N ILE A 146 -34.35 -4.82 11.85
CA ILE A 146 -32.92 -4.73 12.19
C ILE A 146 -32.56 -5.80 13.21
N ILE A 147 -31.28 -6.14 13.27
CA ILE A 147 -30.68 -6.78 14.43
C ILE A 147 -29.92 -5.72 15.21
N GLU A 148 -30.23 -5.62 16.48
CA GLU A 148 -29.46 -4.83 17.44
C GLU A 148 -28.64 -5.78 18.31
N ILE A 149 -27.32 -5.56 18.37
CA ILE A 149 -26.42 -6.26 19.29
C ILE A 149 -26.00 -5.26 20.37
N LYS A 150 -26.33 -5.61 21.60
CA LYS A 150 -25.93 -4.83 22.79
C LYS A 150 -25.50 -5.80 23.89
N ASP A 151 -24.38 -5.51 24.56
CA ASP A 151 -23.84 -6.34 25.67
C ASP A 151 -23.75 -7.83 25.31
N ASN A 152 -23.35 -8.16 24.05
CA ASN A 152 -23.33 -9.51 23.48
C ASN A 152 -24.68 -10.20 23.33
N HIS A 153 -25.77 -9.48 23.54
CA HIS A 153 -27.14 -9.98 23.29
C HIS A 153 -27.64 -9.47 21.93
N LEU A 154 -28.12 -10.40 21.12
CA LEU A 154 -28.74 -10.14 19.83
C LEU A 154 -30.24 -9.99 20.02
N SER A 155 -30.81 -8.90 19.55
CA SER A 155 -32.25 -8.66 19.53
C SER A 155 -32.71 -8.23 18.14
N ARG A 156 -33.85 -8.79 17.70
CA ARG A 156 -34.46 -8.38 16.44
C ARG A 156 -35.56 -7.38 16.71
N LYS A 157 -35.56 -6.27 15.97
CA LYS A 157 -36.62 -5.26 16.01
C LYS A 157 -37.25 -5.11 14.63
N THR A 158 -38.57 -5.13 14.55
CA THR A 158 -39.34 -4.92 13.31
C THR A 158 -40.14 -3.63 13.45
N PHE A 159 -39.90 -2.68 12.52
CA PHE A 159 -40.53 -1.37 12.56
C PHE A 159 -41.93 -1.41 11.92
N ASN A 160 -42.89 -0.79 12.60
CA ASN A 160 -44.28 -0.74 12.17
C ASN A 160 -44.53 0.45 11.25
N TYR A 161 -44.46 0.22 9.94
CA TYR A 161 -44.80 1.20 8.92
C TYR A 161 -45.22 0.51 7.61
N ASN A 162 -45.87 1.25 6.72
CA ASN A 162 -46.30 0.72 5.43
C ASN A 162 -45.15 0.77 4.41
N ASN A 163 -44.39 -0.30 4.32
CA ASN A 163 -43.25 -0.38 3.40
C ASN A 163 -43.65 -0.50 1.91
N GLN A 164 -44.85 -0.97 1.57
CA GLN A 164 -45.36 -0.94 0.20
C GLN A 164 -45.55 0.50 -0.30
N LEU A 165 -46.01 1.39 0.57
CA LEU A 165 -46.21 2.81 0.26
C LEU A 165 -44.93 3.61 0.32
N LEU A 166 -44.09 3.40 1.36
CA LEU A 166 -42.93 4.23 1.69
C LEU A 166 -41.61 3.63 1.20
N GLY A 167 -41.58 2.35 0.81
CA GLY A 167 -40.39 1.59 0.47
C GLY A 167 -39.71 0.96 1.69
N ASN A 168 -38.74 0.11 1.46
CA ASN A 168 -37.97 -0.53 2.53
C ASN A 168 -36.96 0.44 3.15
N LEU A 169 -36.59 0.19 4.40
CA LEU A 169 -35.53 0.93 5.06
C LEU A 169 -34.20 0.69 4.31
N VAL A 170 -33.51 1.77 3.97
CA VAL A 170 -32.17 1.75 3.38
C VAL A 170 -31.11 2.19 4.39
N TYR A 171 -31.51 2.96 5.39
CA TYR A 171 -30.65 3.41 6.48
C TYR A 171 -31.47 3.59 7.76
N ILE A 172 -30.85 3.33 8.90
CA ILE A 172 -31.44 3.59 10.23
C ILE A 172 -30.35 4.00 11.20
N SER A 173 -30.69 4.93 12.11
CA SER A 173 -29.79 5.38 13.17
C SER A 173 -30.58 5.50 14.46
N LYS A 174 -29.94 5.14 15.56
CA LYS A 174 -30.53 5.26 16.91
C LYS A 174 -30.14 6.63 17.48
N THR A 175 -31.11 7.43 17.87
CA THR A 175 -30.90 8.77 18.38
C THR A 175 -31.00 8.85 19.91
N SER A 176 -31.80 7.95 20.53
CA SER A 176 -31.91 7.74 21.96
C SER A 176 -32.08 6.24 22.26
N PRO A 177 -32.13 5.78 23.48
CA PRO A 177 -32.36 4.37 23.80
C PRO A 177 -33.64 3.78 23.15
N THR A 178 -34.64 4.61 22.89
CA THR A 178 -35.93 4.20 22.31
C THR A 178 -36.19 4.77 20.92
N ASP A 179 -35.52 5.86 20.53
CA ASP A 179 -35.87 6.59 19.31
C ASP A 179 -34.90 6.29 18.16
N TYR A 180 -35.50 6.15 16.96
CA TYR A 180 -34.76 5.84 15.73
C TYR A 180 -35.14 6.80 14.59
N ILE A 181 -34.20 7.12 13.74
CA ILE A 181 -34.43 7.80 12.48
C ILE A 181 -34.10 6.80 11.36
N GLY A 182 -35.10 6.50 10.54
CA GLY A 182 -34.96 5.64 9.37
C GLY A 182 -35.11 6.43 8.07
N TYR A 183 -34.48 5.98 7.02
CA TYR A 183 -34.63 6.50 5.66
C TYR A 183 -35.08 5.41 4.72
N THR A 184 -36.04 5.75 3.88
CA THR A 184 -36.50 4.95 2.75
C THR A 184 -36.27 5.72 1.44
N PRO A 185 -36.47 5.11 0.27
CA PRO A 185 -36.40 5.81 -1.01
C PRO A 185 -37.46 6.89 -1.19
N ARG A 186 -38.40 7.07 -0.26
CA ARG A 186 -39.53 8.00 -0.42
C ARG A 186 -39.70 8.95 0.77
N ALA A 187 -39.09 8.66 1.92
CA ALA A 187 -39.29 9.47 3.12
C ALA A 187 -38.21 9.24 4.17
N LYS A 188 -38.07 10.22 5.06
CA LYS A 188 -37.42 10.08 6.37
C LYS A 188 -38.47 9.74 7.41
N LEU A 189 -38.23 8.73 8.20
CA LEU A 189 -39.13 8.15 9.16
C LEU A 189 -38.59 8.31 10.59
N PHE A 190 -39.45 8.68 11.50
CA PHE A 190 -39.13 8.79 12.93
C PHE A 190 -39.88 7.73 13.71
N PHE A 191 -39.18 6.99 14.56
CA PHE A 191 -39.76 5.92 15.35
C PHE A 191 -39.47 6.14 16.84
N THR A 192 -40.45 5.85 17.68
CA THR A 192 -40.25 5.64 19.11
C THR A 192 -40.51 4.17 19.40
N ASP A 193 -39.50 3.49 19.96
CA ASP A 193 -39.40 2.03 19.90
C ASP A 193 -39.42 1.52 18.45
N THR A 194 -40.46 0.82 18.07
CA THR A 194 -40.70 0.31 16.73
C THR A 194 -41.88 0.95 16.02
N ASN A 195 -42.53 1.90 16.66
CA ASN A 195 -43.74 2.53 16.14
C ASN A 195 -43.43 3.84 15.43
N LEU A 196 -43.99 4.00 14.24
CA LEU A 196 -43.85 5.21 13.43
C LEU A 196 -44.54 6.39 14.12
N THR A 197 -43.79 7.46 14.39
CA THR A 197 -44.33 8.67 15.05
C THR A 197 -44.47 9.85 14.09
N HIS A 198 -43.57 9.97 13.11
CA HIS A 198 -43.56 11.07 12.15
C HIS A 198 -42.98 10.65 10.81
N ILE A 199 -43.43 11.26 9.71
CA ILE A 199 -42.96 11.06 8.33
C ILE A 199 -42.59 12.42 7.74
N ASP A 200 -41.35 12.54 7.25
CA ASP A 200 -40.90 13.67 6.47
C ASP A 200 -40.67 13.20 5.00
N GLN A 201 -41.55 13.61 4.13
CA GLN A 201 -41.50 13.24 2.69
C GLN A 201 -40.58 14.14 1.86
N GLU A 202 -40.10 15.24 2.42
CA GLU A 202 -39.14 16.11 1.74
C GLU A 202 -37.68 15.57 1.81
N GLN A 203 -37.43 14.73 2.82
CA GLN A 203 -36.14 14.08 3.02
C GLN A 203 -36.24 12.58 2.76
N PHE A 204 -35.54 12.11 1.76
CA PHE A 204 -35.48 10.70 1.39
C PHE A 204 -34.08 10.30 0.89
N ILE A 205 -33.78 9.01 0.85
CA ILE A 205 -32.53 8.45 0.37
C ILE A 205 -32.84 7.40 -0.69
N SER A 206 -32.60 7.75 -1.96
CA SER A 206 -32.81 6.82 -3.07
C SER A 206 -31.68 5.78 -3.17
N ARG A 207 -30.46 6.14 -2.74
CA ARG A 207 -29.26 5.33 -2.87
C ARG A 207 -28.21 5.70 -1.83
N LEU A 208 -27.57 4.69 -1.24
CA LEU A 208 -26.47 4.85 -0.30
C LEU A 208 -25.13 4.45 -0.93
N TYR A 209 -24.11 5.18 -0.57
CA TYR A 209 -22.72 4.91 -0.93
C TYR A 209 -21.95 4.71 0.38
N TYR A 210 -21.53 3.48 0.63
CA TYR A 210 -20.81 3.13 1.84
C TYR A 210 -19.31 3.26 1.60
N SER A 211 -18.73 4.20 2.30
CA SER A 211 -17.30 4.30 2.47
C SER A 211 -17.01 4.37 3.97
N ARG A 212 -16.01 5.06 4.36
CA ARG A 212 -15.78 5.48 5.75
C ARG A 212 -16.95 6.25 6.35
N LYS A 213 -17.73 6.92 5.52
CA LYS A 213 -19.00 7.59 5.85
C LYS A 213 -20.06 7.09 4.89
N VAL A 214 -21.30 7.25 5.28
CA VAL A 214 -22.44 6.92 4.41
C VAL A 214 -22.81 8.17 3.63
N TYR A 215 -22.76 8.09 2.30
CA TYR A 215 -23.13 9.19 1.43
C TYR A 215 -24.42 8.89 0.68
N THR A 216 -25.12 9.95 0.31
CA THR A 216 -26.26 9.90 -0.62
C THR A 216 -26.21 11.09 -1.56
N LYS A 217 -26.75 10.91 -2.77
CA LYS A 217 -26.81 11.98 -3.77
C LYS A 217 -28.28 12.33 -4.04
N GLN A 218 -28.60 13.61 -4.01
CA GLN A 218 -29.90 14.16 -4.39
C GLN A 218 -29.69 15.22 -5.49
N GLY A 219 -30.12 14.91 -6.72
CA GLY A 219 -29.80 15.76 -7.87
C GLY A 219 -28.30 15.86 -8.11
N ASP A 220 -27.78 17.09 -8.10
CA ASP A 220 -26.34 17.38 -8.25
C ASP A 220 -25.65 17.59 -6.89
N SER A 221 -26.34 17.38 -5.78
CA SER A 221 -25.82 17.60 -4.43
C SER A 221 -25.48 16.28 -3.75
N LEU A 222 -24.27 16.20 -3.19
CA LEU A 222 -23.79 15.08 -2.36
C LEU A 222 -24.00 15.44 -0.89
N PHE A 223 -24.57 14.51 -0.16
CA PHE A 223 -24.80 14.60 1.29
C PHE A 223 -24.07 13.47 2.00
N VAL A 224 -23.66 13.71 3.23
CA VAL A 224 -23.19 12.70 4.18
C VAL A 224 -24.23 12.53 5.27
N ILE A 225 -24.47 11.29 5.68
CA ILE A 225 -25.35 11.00 6.82
C ILE A 225 -24.50 10.97 8.08
N THR A 226 -24.89 11.78 9.06
CA THR A 226 -24.21 11.85 10.35
C THR A 226 -25.27 11.88 11.45
N ASN A 227 -25.27 10.89 12.35
CA ASN A 227 -26.27 10.75 13.44
C ASN A 227 -27.74 10.80 12.95
N GLY A 228 -27.99 10.18 11.80
CA GLY A 228 -29.33 10.16 11.20
C GLY A 228 -29.73 11.44 10.46
N GLU A 229 -28.85 12.43 10.33
CA GLU A 229 -29.14 13.68 9.62
C GLU A 229 -28.32 13.82 8.34
N LEU A 230 -28.95 14.36 7.28
CA LEU A 230 -28.32 14.68 6.02
C LEU A 230 -27.55 16.01 6.12
N LYS A 231 -26.25 15.95 5.97
CA LYS A 231 -25.40 17.14 5.89
C LYS A 231 -24.89 17.33 4.48
N PHE A 232 -25.13 18.50 3.92
CA PHE A 232 -24.61 18.87 2.60
C PHE A 232 -23.09 18.81 2.59
N VAL A 233 -22.53 18.14 1.59
CA VAL A 233 -21.09 18.04 1.36
C VAL A 233 -20.67 19.02 0.28
N ARG A 234 -21.22 18.86 -0.94
CA ARG A 234 -20.90 19.71 -2.10
C ARG A 234 -21.82 19.41 -3.28
N ARG A 235 -21.73 20.26 -4.31
CA ARG A 235 -22.26 19.97 -5.64
C ARG A 235 -21.25 19.19 -6.46
N ILE A 236 -21.74 18.31 -7.32
CA ILE A 236 -20.98 17.49 -8.25
C ILE A 236 -21.66 17.62 -9.61
N MET A 237 -20.89 17.88 -10.65
CA MET A 237 -21.42 17.99 -12.01
C MET A 237 -22.17 16.71 -12.40
N LYS A 238 -23.39 16.88 -12.94
CA LYS A 238 -24.19 15.74 -13.38
C LYS A 238 -23.56 15.12 -14.62
N HIS A 239 -23.11 13.88 -14.52
CA HIS A 239 -22.72 13.07 -15.66
C HIS A 239 -23.62 11.84 -15.76
N GLN A 240 -23.62 11.19 -16.94
CA GLN A 240 -24.46 10.02 -17.21
C GLN A 240 -23.87 8.70 -16.66
N LEU A 241 -22.71 8.75 -16.02
CA LEU A 241 -22.04 7.57 -15.50
C LEU A 241 -22.67 7.11 -14.19
N ASN A 242 -22.80 5.81 -14.02
CA ASN A 242 -23.22 5.22 -12.77
C ASN A 242 -22.10 5.27 -11.73
N THR A 243 -22.30 6.00 -10.67
CA THR A 243 -21.39 6.05 -9.51
C THR A 243 -21.59 4.82 -8.65
N ASN A 244 -20.50 4.18 -8.26
CA ASN A 244 -20.52 3.06 -7.33
C ASN A 244 -20.18 3.51 -5.91
N ASN A 245 -19.30 4.51 -5.79
CA ASN A 245 -18.79 4.94 -4.52
C ASN A 245 -18.35 6.40 -4.48
N TYR A 246 -18.42 7.00 -3.29
CA TYR A 246 -17.84 8.30 -2.96
C TYR A 246 -16.92 8.16 -1.76
N PHE A 247 -15.76 8.79 -1.82
CA PHE A 247 -14.87 8.93 -0.69
C PHE A 247 -14.37 10.38 -0.61
N LEU A 248 -14.66 11.07 0.48
CA LEU A 248 -14.17 12.40 0.78
C LEU A 248 -12.96 12.29 1.72
N ASP A 249 -11.83 12.83 1.29
CA ASP A 249 -10.63 12.90 2.12
C ASP A 249 -10.69 14.06 3.12
N ASP A 250 -9.84 13.98 4.14
CA ASP A 250 -9.64 15.02 5.14
C ASP A 250 -9.13 16.36 4.54
N ASN A 251 -8.49 16.32 3.39
CA ASN A 251 -8.03 17.49 2.63
C ASN A 251 -9.10 18.09 1.69
N GLY A 252 -10.32 17.57 1.69
CA GLY A 252 -11.43 18.01 0.87
C GLY A 252 -11.45 17.47 -0.57
N TYR A 253 -10.56 16.51 -0.92
CA TYR A 253 -10.64 15.83 -2.20
C TYR A 253 -11.76 14.80 -2.21
N LEU A 254 -12.61 14.85 -3.25
CA LEU A 254 -13.63 13.85 -3.49
C LEU A 254 -13.17 12.85 -4.54
N PHE A 255 -13.25 11.59 -4.20
CA PHE A 255 -13.04 10.47 -5.11
C PHE A 255 -14.39 9.86 -5.44
N GLU A 256 -14.71 9.81 -6.71
CA GLU A 256 -15.92 9.19 -7.23
C GLU A 256 -15.55 7.93 -8.00
N GLY A 257 -15.86 6.79 -7.43
CA GLY A 257 -15.67 5.48 -8.06
C GLY A 257 -16.80 5.14 -9.02
N THR A 258 -16.45 4.78 -10.25
CA THR A 258 -17.41 4.53 -11.33
C THR A 258 -17.20 3.18 -12.00
N GLN A 259 -18.06 2.87 -12.97
CA GLN A 259 -17.88 1.72 -13.87
C GLN A 259 -16.70 1.88 -14.84
N VAL A 260 -16.20 3.09 -15.01
CA VAL A 260 -15.13 3.45 -15.94
C VAL A 260 -13.96 4.12 -15.20
N GLY A 261 -13.66 3.64 -13.99
CA GLY A 261 -12.56 4.13 -13.17
C GLY A 261 -12.97 5.16 -12.12
N ILE A 262 -11.99 5.94 -11.71
CA ILE A 262 -12.09 6.93 -10.63
C ILE A 262 -12.02 8.34 -11.19
N PHE A 263 -12.92 9.18 -10.73
CA PHE A 263 -12.86 10.63 -10.90
C PHE A 263 -12.48 11.31 -9.58
N ILE A 264 -11.52 12.21 -9.67
CA ILE A 264 -10.98 12.95 -8.53
C ILE A 264 -11.31 14.43 -8.68
N TYR A 265 -11.87 15.03 -7.63
CA TYR A 265 -12.24 16.44 -7.59
C TYR A 265 -11.48 17.16 -6.48
N ASN A 266 -11.00 18.36 -6.69
CA ASN A 266 -10.44 19.19 -5.63
C ASN A 266 -11.54 19.80 -4.75
N ALA A 267 -11.18 20.44 -3.64
CA ALA A 267 -12.15 20.98 -2.68
C ALA A 267 -13.17 21.99 -3.27
N THR A 268 -12.82 22.67 -4.35
CA THR A 268 -13.61 23.78 -4.91
C THR A 268 -14.22 23.50 -6.27
N SER A 269 -13.73 22.48 -7.00
CA SER A 269 -14.15 22.23 -8.38
C SER A 269 -15.34 21.28 -8.47
N GLU A 270 -16.38 21.65 -9.17
CA GLU A 270 -17.51 20.77 -9.52
C GLU A 270 -17.16 19.80 -10.66
N VAL A 271 -16.05 20.04 -11.38
CA VAL A 271 -15.54 19.20 -12.47
C VAL A 271 -14.36 18.37 -11.97
N PRO A 272 -14.25 17.10 -12.39
CA PRO A 272 -13.10 16.28 -12.01
C PRO A 272 -11.81 16.84 -12.59
N ILE A 273 -10.76 16.84 -11.78
CA ILE A 273 -9.42 17.31 -12.19
C ILE A 273 -8.58 16.17 -12.79
N ILE A 274 -8.90 14.91 -12.46
CA ILE A 274 -8.18 13.73 -12.94
C ILE A 274 -9.13 12.52 -13.03
N GLN A 275 -8.92 11.68 -14.04
CA GLN A 275 -9.54 10.36 -14.16
C GLN A 275 -8.44 9.30 -14.20
N LEU A 276 -8.56 8.26 -13.36
CA LEU A 276 -7.65 7.13 -13.32
C LEU A 276 -8.39 5.81 -13.53
N PHE A 277 -7.65 4.79 -13.99
CA PHE A 277 -8.15 3.41 -14.12
C PHE A 277 -9.43 3.30 -14.97
N LYS A 278 -9.43 3.89 -16.15
CA LYS A 278 -10.59 3.99 -17.05
C LYS A 278 -11.31 2.66 -17.34
N ASP A 279 -10.57 1.53 -17.34
CA ASP A 279 -11.11 0.19 -17.60
C ASP A 279 -11.46 -0.59 -16.33
N CYS A 280 -11.60 0.09 -15.19
CA CYS A 280 -11.83 -0.54 -13.91
C CYS A 280 -13.21 -0.22 -13.36
N ILE A 281 -13.89 -1.24 -12.81
CA ILE A 281 -15.12 -1.04 -12.02
C ILE A 281 -14.73 -0.93 -10.56
N VAL A 282 -14.66 0.29 -10.05
CA VAL A 282 -14.26 0.54 -8.67
C VAL A 282 -15.35 0.09 -7.70
N SER A 283 -14.98 -0.73 -6.73
CA SER A 283 -15.88 -1.26 -5.71
C SER A 283 -15.79 -0.51 -4.39
N SER A 284 -14.59 -0.24 -3.91
CA SER A 284 -14.39 0.47 -2.64
C SER A 284 -13.10 1.28 -2.66
N ILE A 285 -13.04 2.33 -1.84
CA ILE A 285 -11.86 3.18 -1.67
C ILE A 285 -11.60 3.34 -0.18
N ASN A 286 -10.34 3.16 0.23
CA ASN A 286 -9.96 3.38 1.61
C ASN A 286 -8.56 4.00 1.72
N LYS A 287 -8.23 4.48 2.93
CA LYS A 287 -6.94 5.10 3.25
C LYS A 287 -6.28 4.31 4.38
N ASP A 288 -5.02 3.96 4.23
CA ASP A 288 -4.31 3.29 5.31
C ASP A 288 -3.89 4.24 6.44
N ILE A 289 -3.19 3.70 7.41
CA ILE A 289 -2.70 4.49 8.56
C ILE A 289 -1.62 5.50 8.16
N GLU A 290 -0.90 5.25 7.07
CA GLU A 290 0.15 6.13 6.55
C GLU A 290 -0.42 7.21 5.61
N GLY A 291 -1.71 7.12 5.28
CA GLY A 291 -2.43 8.08 4.46
C GLY A 291 -2.45 7.76 2.97
N ASN A 292 -2.07 6.57 2.56
CA ASN A 292 -2.09 6.14 1.18
C ASN A 292 -3.46 5.55 0.81
N TYR A 293 -3.79 5.54 -0.48
CA TYR A 293 -5.13 5.19 -0.95
C TYR A 293 -5.16 3.80 -1.57
N TRP A 294 -6.19 3.07 -1.23
CA TRP A 294 -6.42 1.71 -1.66
C TRP A 294 -7.75 1.62 -2.38
N ILE A 295 -7.71 1.29 -3.67
CA ILE A 295 -8.86 1.27 -4.55
C ILE A 295 -9.10 -0.16 -4.96
N SER A 296 -10.18 -0.76 -4.45
CA SER A 296 -10.61 -2.08 -4.87
C SER A 296 -11.50 -2.00 -6.11
N THR A 297 -11.41 -3.03 -6.92
CA THR A 297 -12.21 -3.15 -8.15
C THR A 297 -12.86 -4.53 -8.24
N LEU A 298 -13.95 -4.62 -8.99
CA LEU A 298 -14.62 -5.90 -9.25
C LEU A 298 -13.99 -6.68 -10.42
N ASN A 299 -12.94 -6.16 -11.04
CA ASN A 299 -12.43 -6.75 -12.27
C ASN A 299 -10.91 -6.74 -12.42
N LYS A 300 -10.20 -6.02 -11.57
CA LYS A 300 -8.73 -5.84 -11.69
C LYS A 300 -8.00 -5.83 -10.33
N GLY A 301 -8.64 -6.34 -9.28
CA GLY A 301 -8.08 -6.38 -7.94
C GLY A 301 -8.01 -5.02 -7.25
N VAL A 302 -6.91 -4.70 -6.60
CA VAL A 302 -6.72 -3.48 -5.81
C VAL A 302 -5.57 -2.64 -6.33
N PHE A 303 -5.80 -1.35 -6.46
CA PHE A 303 -4.79 -0.35 -6.76
C PHE A 303 -4.38 0.39 -5.50
N TYR A 304 -3.09 0.48 -5.31
CA TYR A 304 -2.48 1.29 -4.27
C TYR A 304 -1.95 2.59 -4.85
N LEU A 305 -2.38 3.71 -4.32
CA LEU A 305 -1.86 5.03 -4.62
C LEU A 305 -1.19 5.61 -3.37
N PRO A 306 0.08 5.99 -3.46
CA PRO A 306 0.79 6.54 -2.31
C PRO A 306 0.24 7.92 -1.92
N LYS A 307 0.30 8.24 -0.66
CA LYS A 307 0.06 9.59 -0.14
C LYS A 307 0.94 10.58 -0.92
N GLY A 308 0.39 11.74 -1.26
CA GLY A 308 1.14 12.75 -2.01
C GLY A 308 1.13 12.55 -3.54
N PHE A 309 0.55 11.48 -4.08
CA PHE A 309 0.46 11.30 -5.53
C PHE A 309 -0.23 12.48 -6.26
N LEU A 310 -1.11 13.20 -5.58
CA LEU A 310 -1.77 14.42 -6.08
C LEU A 310 -0.85 15.64 -6.12
N ASN A 311 0.25 15.62 -5.35
CA ASN A 311 1.27 16.68 -5.36
C ASN A 311 2.27 16.49 -6.51
N ILE A 312 2.21 15.35 -7.20
CA ILE A 312 3.05 15.04 -8.33
C ILE A 312 2.41 15.63 -9.60
N LYS A 313 3.19 16.39 -10.32
CA LYS A 313 2.75 16.86 -11.63
C LYS A 313 3.34 15.97 -12.72
N TYR A 314 2.46 15.41 -13.52
CA TYR A 314 2.79 14.65 -14.73
C TYR A 314 2.50 15.52 -15.95
N THR A 315 3.46 15.67 -16.82
CA THR A 315 3.30 16.36 -18.08
C THR A 315 3.81 15.47 -19.19
N ALA A 316 2.91 14.92 -19.99
CA ALA A 316 3.26 14.07 -21.12
C ALA A 316 3.33 14.90 -22.41
N PHE A 317 4.26 14.58 -23.26
CA PHE A 317 4.48 15.24 -24.54
C PHE A 317 4.43 14.23 -25.70
N PRO A 318 3.28 13.56 -25.93
CA PRO A 318 3.17 12.51 -26.95
C PRO A 318 3.33 13.04 -28.39
N GLN A 319 3.15 14.34 -28.57
CA GLN A 319 3.32 15.03 -29.86
C GLN A 319 4.77 15.32 -30.23
N LEU A 320 5.69 15.17 -29.26
CA LEU A 320 7.12 15.37 -29.49
C LEU A 320 7.79 14.07 -29.87
N ASN A 321 8.81 14.18 -30.74
CA ASN A 321 9.77 13.11 -30.89
C ASN A 321 10.47 12.83 -29.55
N LYS A 322 11.13 11.67 -29.44
CA LYS A 322 11.78 11.26 -28.20
C LYS A 322 12.60 12.41 -27.59
N ILE A 323 12.28 12.73 -26.35
CA ILE A 323 13.02 13.73 -25.58
C ILE A 323 14.31 13.09 -25.09
N ASN A 324 15.46 13.63 -25.51
CA ASN A 324 16.76 13.12 -25.12
C ASN A 324 17.23 13.65 -23.77
N THR A 325 16.93 14.91 -23.46
CA THR A 325 17.37 15.58 -22.24
C THR A 325 16.51 16.81 -21.94
N LEU A 326 16.49 17.22 -20.71
CA LEU A 326 15.79 18.41 -20.25
C LEU A 326 16.69 19.27 -19.35
N SER A 327 16.38 20.58 -19.31
CA SER A 327 16.96 21.51 -18.36
C SER A 327 15.86 22.35 -17.73
N VAL A 328 15.93 22.55 -16.43
CA VAL A 328 14.91 23.29 -15.67
C VAL A 328 15.58 24.45 -14.93
N HIS A 329 14.90 25.59 -14.92
CA HIS A 329 15.26 26.72 -14.09
C HIS A 329 14.01 27.52 -13.71
N GLY A 330 13.63 27.46 -12.44
CA GLY A 330 12.37 28.02 -11.94
C GLY A 330 11.15 27.40 -12.64
N ASP A 331 10.33 28.24 -13.26
CA ASP A 331 9.10 27.81 -13.93
C ASP A 331 9.28 27.36 -15.40
N GLN A 332 10.48 27.50 -15.93
CA GLN A 332 10.77 27.17 -17.33
C GLN A 332 11.49 25.84 -17.46
N THR A 333 10.98 25.00 -18.34
CA THR A 333 11.62 23.73 -18.71
C THR A 333 11.94 23.76 -20.21
N ILE A 334 13.19 23.48 -20.54
CA ILE A 334 13.66 23.35 -21.91
C ILE A 334 13.83 21.88 -22.22
N LEU A 335 13.20 21.43 -23.30
CA LEU A 335 13.28 20.06 -23.78
C LEU A 335 14.10 20.01 -25.06
N PHE A 336 14.95 19.02 -25.15
CA PHE A 336 15.71 18.74 -26.37
C PHE A 336 15.31 17.37 -26.91
N THR A 337 14.85 17.32 -28.17
CA THR A 337 14.32 16.11 -28.79
C THR A 337 15.34 15.47 -29.74
N GLU A 338 15.14 14.19 -30.10
CA GLU A 338 16.03 13.39 -30.96
C GLU A 338 16.17 13.97 -32.36
N ASP A 339 15.17 14.69 -32.85
CA ASP A 339 15.17 15.42 -34.11
C ASP A 339 15.89 16.79 -34.05
N ASN A 340 16.72 17.00 -33.02
CA ASN A 340 17.52 18.21 -32.77
C ASN A 340 16.69 19.50 -32.61
N LYS A 341 15.47 19.42 -32.11
CA LYS A 341 14.65 20.58 -31.81
C LYS A 341 14.69 20.94 -30.34
N LEU A 342 14.54 22.24 -30.08
CA LEU A 342 14.40 22.80 -28.73
C LEU A 342 12.96 23.24 -28.51
N TRP A 343 12.43 22.86 -27.39
CA TRP A 343 11.09 23.22 -26.98
C TRP A 343 11.13 23.84 -25.59
N ARG A 344 10.29 24.83 -25.36
CA ARG A 344 10.06 25.41 -24.05
C ARG A 344 8.66 24.98 -23.57
N THR A 345 8.57 24.60 -22.32
CA THR A 345 7.29 24.39 -21.64
C THR A 345 7.29 25.16 -20.33
N ASP A 346 6.12 25.66 -19.98
CA ASP A 346 5.83 26.30 -18.70
C ASP A 346 5.17 25.32 -17.73
N GLN A 347 4.69 25.83 -16.60
CA GLN A 347 3.98 25.03 -15.61
C GLN A 347 2.62 24.49 -16.09
N SER A 348 2.01 25.09 -17.14
CA SER A 348 0.76 24.60 -17.71
C SER A 348 0.94 23.36 -18.58
N GLY A 349 2.16 23.12 -19.06
CA GLY A 349 2.50 22.06 -20.00
C GLY A 349 2.33 22.50 -21.45
N GLU A 350 2.01 23.78 -21.71
CA GLU A 350 2.00 24.34 -23.06
C GLU A 350 3.42 24.36 -23.62
N ILE A 351 3.60 23.90 -24.85
CA ILE A 351 4.88 23.82 -25.51
C ILE A 351 5.02 24.84 -26.63
N THR A 352 6.16 25.49 -26.66
CA THR A 352 6.54 26.42 -27.71
C THR A 352 7.89 26.00 -28.29
N GLN A 353 7.98 25.87 -29.61
CA GLN A 353 9.26 25.59 -30.25
C GLN A 353 10.14 26.83 -30.20
N ILE A 354 11.34 26.73 -29.62
CA ILE A 354 12.27 27.85 -29.46
C ILE A 354 13.12 28.01 -30.72
N SER A 355 13.55 26.91 -31.32
CA SER A 355 14.39 26.95 -32.53
C SER A 355 13.95 25.89 -33.52
N GLY A 356 14.00 26.27 -34.81
CA GLY A 356 13.75 25.34 -35.89
C GLY A 356 14.94 24.41 -36.16
N TYR A 357 14.66 23.29 -36.79
CA TYR A 357 15.63 22.26 -37.19
C TYR A 357 16.86 22.83 -37.92
N SER A 358 16.66 23.76 -38.87
CA SER A 358 17.70 24.42 -39.64
C SER A 358 18.71 25.18 -38.79
N THR A 359 18.30 25.82 -37.72
CA THR A 359 19.18 26.66 -36.87
C THR A 359 20.22 25.87 -36.07
N LEU A 360 19.86 24.68 -35.59
CA LEU A 360 20.80 23.81 -34.86
C LEU A 360 21.68 22.98 -35.84
N GLU A 361 21.11 22.64 -37.00
CA GLU A 361 21.81 21.90 -38.03
C GLU A 361 22.93 22.73 -38.67
N ASP A 362 22.73 24.04 -38.89
CA ASP A 362 23.74 24.97 -39.41
C ASP A 362 24.99 25.05 -38.50
N TYR A 363 24.80 24.87 -37.18
CA TYR A 363 25.88 24.81 -36.21
C TYR A 363 26.43 23.38 -36.01
N LYS A 364 25.90 22.34 -36.72
CA LYS A 364 26.27 20.93 -36.57
C LYS A 364 26.25 20.45 -35.12
N ILE A 365 25.28 20.94 -34.34
CA ILE A 365 25.12 20.58 -32.95
C ILE A 365 24.41 19.23 -32.91
N ARG A 366 25.13 18.20 -32.55
CA ARG A 366 24.57 16.94 -32.05
C ARG A 366 24.72 16.98 -30.54
N PRO A 367 23.68 17.37 -29.78
CA PRO A 367 23.83 17.47 -28.34
C PRO A 367 24.07 16.12 -27.76
N VAL A 368 25.15 16.04 -27.04
CA VAL A 368 25.57 14.84 -26.34
C VAL A 368 25.24 14.97 -24.84
N LYS A 369 24.91 16.19 -24.41
CA LYS A 369 24.74 16.50 -22.99
C LYS A 369 23.62 17.51 -22.75
N ARG A 370 23.10 17.48 -21.53
CA ARG A 370 22.06 18.29 -20.98
C ARG A 370 22.30 19.78 -21.22
N PRO A 371 21.31 20.56 -21.63
CA PRO A 371 21.35 22.01 -21.64
C PRO A 371 21.67 22.55 -20.24
N ILE A 372 22.48 23.57 -20.15
CA ILE A 372 22.86 24.20 -18.87
C ILE A 372 22.38 25.65 -18.87
N TYR A 373 21.63 26.05 -17.86
CA TYR A 373 21.36 27.45 -17.57
C TYR A 373 22.64 28.10 -17.01
N ILE A 374 23.06 29.19 -17.63
CA ILE A 374 24.19 30.01 -17.19
C ILE A 374 23.70 31.10 -16.23
N ASP A 375 22.58 31.67 -16.56
CA ASP A 375 21.81 32.64 -15.78
C ASP A 375 20.31 32.40 -15.97
N SER A 376 19.45 33.19 -15.37
CA SER A 376 18.00 33.02 -15.41
C SER A 376 17.39 33.00 -16.82
N THR A 377 18.11 33.49 -17.82
CA THR A 377 17.59 33.65 -19.19
C THR A 377 18.45 32.96 -20.24
N THR A 378 19.73 32.71 -19.98
CA THR A 378 20.69 32.21 -20.96
C THR A 378 20.96 30.74 -20.79
N ILE A 379 20.78 29.99 -21.88
CA ILE A 379 21.04 28.54 -21.95
C ILE A 379 22.26 28.28 -22.85
N MET A 380 23.07 27.32 -22.42
CA MET A 380 24.20 26.81 -23.18
C MET A 380 23.99 25.36 -23.56
N LEU A 381 24.28 25.02 -24.82
CA LEU A 381 24.27 23.67 -25.35
C LEU A 381 25.67 23.23 -25.72
N GLY A 382 26.08 22.05 -25.28
CA GLY A 382 27.35 21.44 -25.63
C GLY A 382 27.17 20.23 -26.55
N GLY A 383 28.07 20.09 -27.51
CA GLY A 383 28.07 19.00 -28.47
C GLY A 383 29.28 19.06 -29.35
N ASN A 384 29.12 18.91 -30.67
CA ASN A 384 30.20 19.16 -31.64
C ASN A 384 30.63 20.63 -31.70
N ASN A 385 29.77 21.51 -31.19
CA ASN A 385 30.03 22.94 -30.93
C ASN A 385 29.40 23.31 -29.60
N ILE A 386 29.80 24.46 -29.04
CA ILE A 386 29.17 25.02 -27.86
C ILE A 386 28.48 26.32 -28.28
N VAL A 387 27.20 26.39 -28.06
CA VAL A 387 26.37 27.57 -28.37
C VAL A 387 25.62 28.02 -27.15
N TYR A 388 25.30 29.30 -27.09
CA TYR A 388 24.38 29.85 -26.08
C TYR A 388 23.33 30.72 -26.73
N PHE A 389 22.20 30.91 -26.07
CA PHE A 389 21.08 31.71 -26.54
C PHE A 389 20.21 32.17 -25.37
N ASN A 390 19.40 33.20 -25.60
CA ASN A 390 18.41 33.65 -24.64
C ASN A 390 17.14 32.80 -24.73
N ALA A 391 16.82 32.06 -23.69
CA ALA A 391 15.69 31.14 -23.62
C ALA A 391 14.32 31.85 -23.56
N THR A 392 14.27 33.14 -23.25
CA THR A 392 13.03 33.92 -23.19
C THR A 392 12.54 34.36 -24.58
N GLU A 393 13.43 34.37 -25.56
CA GLU A 393 13.08 34.72 -26.93
C GLU A 393 12.40 33.55 -27.65
N LEU A 394 11.42 33.84 -28.53
CA LEU A 394 10.76 32.81 -29.36
C LEU A 394 11.65 32.30 -30.48
N ASN A 395 12.49 33.15 -31.05
CA ASN A 395 13.46 32.86 -32.12
C ASN A 395 14.85 33.37 -31.71
N PRO A 396 15.50 32.75 -30.76
CA PRO A 396 16.77 33.26 -30.26
C PRO A 396 17.88 33.10 -31.30
N LYS A 397 18.73 34.13 -31.42
CA LYS A 397 19.96 34.02 -32.18
C LYS A 397 20.95 33.18 -31.44
N LEU A 398 21.32 32.02 -32.01
CA LEU A 398 22.38 31.16 -31.47
C LEU A 398 23.73 31.86 -31.65
N LYS A 399 24.50 31.93 -30.56
CA LYS A 399 25.86 32.45 -30.54
C LYS A 399 26.85 31.35 -30.21
N THR A 400 27.93 31.23 -30.98
CA THR A 400 28.99 30.26 -30.70
C THR A 400 29.92 30.79 -29.64
N VAL A 401 30.32 29.93 -28.69
CA VAL A 401 31.28 30.26 -27.62
C VAL A 401 32.71 30.12 -28.13
N ILE A 402 32.92 29.21 -29.08
CA ILE A 402 34.27 28.82 -29.52
C ILE A 402 34.73 29.72 -30.66
N PRO A 403 35.94 30.32 -30.58
CA PRO A 403 36.53 31.08 -31.67
C PRO A 403 36.57 30.27 -32.98
N ARG A 404 36.37 30.93 -34.11
CA ARG A 404 36.33 30.31 -35.46
C ARG A 404 37.58 29.46 -35.82
N ASN A 405 38.68 29.63 -35.10
CA ASN A 405 39.94 28.90 -35.29
C ASN A 405 39.95 27.50 -34.70
N LEU A 406 39.02 27.16 -33.83
CA LEU A 406 38.88 25.84 -33.20
C LEU A 406 37.69 25.09 -33.84
N LYS A 407 37.84 24.66 -35.07
CA LYS A 407 36.84 23.81 -35.74
C LYS A 407 36.81 22.44 -35.07
N HIS A 408 35.57 21.99 -34.67
CA HIS A 408 35.25 20.64 -34.20
C HIS A 408 35.70 20.30 -32.75
N VAL A 409 35.39 21.15 -31.78
CA VAL A 409 35.61 20.81 -30.37
C VAL A 409 34.39 20.10 -29.82
N TYR A 410 34.51 18.79 -29.63
CA TYR A 410 33.45 17.96 -29.03
C TYR A 410 33.46 18.12 -27.49
N ALA A 411 32.52 18.89 -26.96
CA ALA A 411 32.42 19.11 -25.54
C ALA A 411 31.65 17.97 -24.83
N LYS A 412 32.33 17.21 -24.00
CA LYS A 412 31.76 16.08 -23.25
C LYS A 412 31.12 16.47 -21.91
N SER A 413 31.75 17.40 -21.23
CA SER A 413 31.28 17.95 -19.96
C SER A 413 31.52 19.45 -19.95
N LEU A 414 30.57 20.18 -19.40
CA LEU A 414 30.58 21.64 -19.32
C LEU A 414 30.39 22.04 -17.85
N VAL A 415 31.15 23.04 -17.44
CA VAL A 415 31.00 23.69 -16.12
C VAL A 415 31.24 25.18 -16.31
N PHE A 416 30.41 25.96 -15.64
CA PHE A 416 30.48 27.42 -15.71
C PHE A 416 30.85 27.98 -14.35
N LEU A 417 31.84 28.88 -14.31
CA LEU A 417 32.33 29.54 -13.10
C LEU A 417 32.49 31.03 -13.36
N SER A 418 31.68 31.86 -12.75
CA SER A 418 31.65 33.32 -12.98
C SER A 418 31.43 33.65 -14.47
N ASP A 419 32.38 34.23 -15.16
CA ASP A 419 32.35 34.54 -16.60
C ASP A 419 33.26 33.61 -17.42
N THR A 420 33.61 32.46 -16.87
CA THR A 420 34.54 31.51 -17.50
C THR A 420 33.85 30.17 -17.70
N LEU A 421 33.88 29.68 -18.93
CA LEU A 421 33.41 28.35 -19.30
C LEU A 421 34.56 27.36 -19.29
N TYR A 422 34.38 26.26 -18.60
CA TYR A 422 35.27 25.09 -18.68
C TYR A 422 34.56 23.92 -19.33
N PHE A 423 35.22 23.29 -20.28
CA PHE A 423 34.71 22.07 -20.90
C PHE A 423 35.82 21.08 -21.21
N SER A 424 35.49 19.81 -21.17
CA SER A 424 36.42 18.75 -21.58
C SER A 424 36.11 18.28 -23.00
N ASN A 425 37.17 18.09 -23.75
CA ASN A 425 37.16 17.20 -24.92
C ASN A 425 37.69 15.81 -24.51
N ASN A 426 38.14 15.02 -25.47
CA ASN A 426 38.68 13.68 -25.19
C ASN A 426 39.91 13.70 -24.26
N LYS A 427 40.80 14.66 -24.38
CA LYS A 427 42.12 14.64 -23.75
C LYS A 427 42.51 15.95 -23.04
N GLN A 428 41.72 16.99 -23.20
CA GLN A 428 42.07 18.31 -22.70
C GLN A 428 40.89 18.94 -21.96
N LEU A 429 41.19 19.64 -20.89
CA LEU A 429 40.33 20.62 -20.26
C LEU A 429 40.52 21.95 -20.97
N ASN A 430 39.44 22.57 -21.42
CA ASN A 430 39.47 23.84 -22.12
C ASN A 430 38.85 24.91 -21.25
N LYS A 431 39.45 26.10 -21.19
CA LYS A 431 39.01 27.28 -20.46
C LYS A 431 38.71 28.37 -21.47
N VAL A 432 37.53 28.94 -21.47
CA VAL A 432 37.13 30.08 -22.27
C VAL A 432 36.64 31.19 -21.38
N ILE A 433 37.37 32.31 -21.42
CA ILE A 433 37.10 33.51 -20.63
C ILE A 433 36.32 34.50 -21.51
N ARG A 434 35.39 35.28 -20.93
CA ARG A 434 34.58 36.30 -21.62
C ARG A 434 33.87 35.78 -22.87
N PHE A 435 33.25 34.62 -22.77
CA PHE A 435 32.64 33.96 -23.91
C PHE A 435 31.49 34.73 -24.57
N LYS A 436 30.92 35.75 -23.90
CA LYS A 436 29.92 36.66 -24.46
C LYS A 436 30.49 37.81 -25.30
N GLU A 437 31.79 38.02 -25.23
CA GLU A 437 32.53 39.10 -25.91
C GLU A 437 33.64 38.54 -26.82
N GLU A 438 34.87 39.01 -26.70
CA GLU A 438 36.05 38.41 -27.32
C GLU A 438 36.51 37.23 -26.45
N ALA A 439 36.28 36.01 -26.92
CA ALA A 439 36.58 34.81 -26.17
C ALA A 439 38.06 34.45 -26.20
N TYR A 440 38.73 34.40 -25.04
CA TYR A 440 40.07 33.89 -24.87
C TYR A 440 40.01 32.40 -24.51
N HIS A 441 40.76 31.58 -25.28
CA HIS A 441 40.79 30.13 -25.08
C HIS A 441 42.17 29.65 -24.62
N THR A 442 42.17 28.77 -23.61
CA THR A 442 43.35 28.07 -23.12
C THR A 442 42.99 26.61 -22.90
N SER A 443 43.93 25.67 -23.13
CA SER A 443 43.70 24.25 -22.93
C SER A 443 44.77 23.64 -22.03
N PHE A 444 44.34 22.66 -21.19
CA PHE A 444 45.20 21.97 -20.24
C PHE A 444 45.10 20.47 -20.47
N ALA A 445 46.21 19.77 -20.56
CA ALA A 445 46.21 18.30 -20.68
C ALA A 445 46.64 17.67 -19.34
N PRO A 446 46.00 16.60 -18.88
CA PRO A 446 46.46 15.85 -17.71
C PRO A 446 47.82 15.23 -17.99
N SER A 447 48.69 15.11 -16.99
CA SER A 447 50.05 14.57 -17.11
C SER A 447 50.08 13.10 -17.60
N ASP A 448 49.00 12.35 -17.33
CA ASP A 448 48.79 10.96 -17.77
C ASP A 448 48.32 10.84 -19.23
N GLN A 449 47.99 11.95 -19.89
CA GLN A 449 47.48 12.04 -21.26
C GLN A 449 46.21 11.17 -21.49
N GLN A 450 45.51 10.76 -20.44
CA GLN A 450 44.36 9.92 -20.52
C GLN A 450 43.10 10.71 -20.88
N ARG A 451 42.08 9.99 -21.25
CA ARG A 451 40.75 10.54 -21.56
C ARG A 451 40.09 11.14 -20.32
N ILE A 452 39.57 12.36 -20.46
CA ILE A 452 38.75 13.02 -19.42
C ILE A 452 37.32 12.49 -19.52
N PHE A 453 36.75 12.05 -18.39
CA PHE A 453 35.41 11.50 -18.31
C PHE A 453 34.39 12.47 -17.70
N ALA A 454 34.81 13.22 -16.68
CA ALA A 454 33.93 14.14 -15.97
C ALA A 454 34.68 15.38 -15.49
N ILE A 455 33.94 16.48 -15.34
CA ILE A 455 34.37 17.73 -14.69
C ILE A 455 33.43 18.01 -13.54
N ALA A 456 33.93 18.49 -12.42
CA ALA A 456 33.16 18.96 -11.27
C ALA A 456 33.76 20.22 -10.66
N LEU A 457 32.88 20.99 -10.02
CA LEU A 457 33.23 22.18 -9.24
C LEU A 457 33.20 21.88 -7.74
N ASN A 458 34.17 22.38 -7.01
CA ASN A 458 34.17 22.50 -5.55
C ASN A 458 34.43 23.96 -5.20
N GLY A 459 33.39 24.72 -4.91
CA GLY A 459 33.49 26.17 -4.81
C GLY A 459 34.04 26.75 -6.12
N ASN A 460 35.19 27.45 -6.02
CA ASN A 460 35.87 28.04 -7.16
C ASN A 460 36.95 27.12 -7.79
N GLN A 461 37.08 25.90 -7.34
CA GLN A 461 38.07 24.94 -7.82
C GLN A 461 37.49 24.00 -8.84
N ILE A 462 38.22 23.74 -9.92
CA ILE A 462 37.87 22.80 -10.99
C ILE A 462 38.58 21.48 -10.76
N TYR A 463 37.86 20.42 -10.85
CA TYR A 463 38.35 19.04 -10.80
C TYR A 463 37.97 18.28 -12.07
N ILE A 464 38.87 17.42 -12.56
CA ILE A 464 38.58 16.52 -13.67
C ILE A 464 38.93 15.06 -13.30
N SER A 465 38.25 14.09 -13.87
CA SER A 465 38.57 12.68 -13.72
C SER A 465 39.08 12.10 -15.03
N THR A 466 40.17 11.34 -14.94
CA THR A 466 40.70 10.47 -16.03
C THR A 466 40.47 8.99 -15.68
N LEU A 467 41.04 8.06 -16.49
CA LEU A 467 41.03 6.64 -16.15
C LEU A 467 41.97 6.28 -14.99
N LYS A 468 42.88 7.17 -14.60
CA LYS A 468 43.88 6.87 -13.57
C LYS A 468 43.64 7.62 -12.28
N THR A 469 43.22 8.88 -12.35
CA THR A 469 43.12 9.75 -11.14
C THR A 469 42.18 10.93 -11.36
N VAL A 470 41.97 11.67 -10.30
CA VAL A 470 41.34 13.00 -10.31
C VAL A 470 42.45 14.07 -10.33
N TYR A 471 42.28 15.09 -11.14
CA TYR A 471 43.14 16.27 -11.15
C TYR A 471 42.39 17.48 -10.69
N LYS A 472 43.10 18.39 -9.99
CA LYS A 472 42.66 19.73 -9.60
C LYS A 472 43.33 20.75 -10.51
N LEU A 473 42.62 21.78 -10.94
CA LEU A 473 43.20 22.89 -11.69
C LEU A 473 43.72 23.96 -10.73
N GLU A 474 45.05 24.18 -10.68
CA GLU A 474 45.66 25.25 -9.87
C GLU A 474 46.64 26.04 -10.76
N LEU A 475 46.54 27.39 -10.71
CA LEU A 475 47.41 28.32 -11.46
C LEU A 475 47.61 27.88 -12.93
N ASP A 476 46.50 27.52 -13.60
CA ASP A 476 46.44 27.01 -14.97
C ASP A 476 47.26 25.70 -15.22
N THR A 477 47.46 24.92 -14.14
CA THR A 477 48.11 23.60 -14.22
C THR A 477 47.20 22.54 -13.59
N LEU A 478 47.16 21.33 -14.17
CA LEU A 478 46.44 20.19 -13.65
C LEU A 478 47.33 19.38 -12.70
N ILE A 479 47.00 19.40 -11.41
CA ILE A 479 47.72 18.70 -10.36
C ILE A 479 46.95 17.46 -9.95
N PRO A 480 47.55 16.24 -9.91
CA PRO A 480 46.87 15.04 -9.48
C PRO A 480 46.51 15.09 -7.99
N VAL A 481 45.30 14.62 -7.63
CA VAL A 481 44.84 14.47 -6.25
C VAL A 481 45.28 13.12 -5.75
N GLU A 482 46.25 13.06 -4.82
CA GLU A 482 46.84 11.81 -4.32
C GLU A 482 45.84 10.78 -3.81
N SER A 483 44.80 11.25 -3.12
CA SER A 483 43.78 10.35 -2.54
C SER A 483 42.98 9.54 -3.56
N PHE A 484 42.99 9.94 -4.85
CA PHE A 484 42.19 9.30 -5.89
C PHE A 484 43.06 8.64 -6.98
N VAL A 485 44.27 8.33 -6.68
CA VAL A 485 45.15 7.59 -7.60
C VAL A 485 44.56 6.16 -7.81
N ASN A 486 44.46 5.74 -9.06
CA ASN A 486 43.82 4.49 -9.49
C ASN A 486 42.32 4.42 -9.16
N THR A 487 41.65 5.54 -8.97
CA THR A 487 40.21 5.62 -8.75
C THR A 487 39.55 6.38 -9.91
N PRO A 488 39.21 5.69 -11.02
CA PRO A 488 38.63 6.32 -12.19
C PRO A 488 37.12 6.56 -11.99
N PHE A 489 36.71 7.81 -11.94
CA PHE A 489 35.31 8.14 -11.85
C PHE A 489 34.67 8.30 -13.23
N ARG A 490 33.54 7.59 -13.43
CA ARG A 490 32.65 7.79 -14.58
C ARG A 490 31.83 9.07 -14.43
N LYS A 491 31.36 9.35 -13.19
CA LYS A 491 30.67 10.57 -12.75
C LYS A 491 31.14 10.94 -11.36
N PHE A 492 31.35 12.21 -11.10
CA PHE A 492 31.57 12.70 -9.74
C PHE A 492 31.08 14.15 -9.61
N ARG A 493 30.75 14.53 -8.41
CA ARG A 493 30.35 15.90 -8.05
C ARG A 493 30.79 16.21 -6.62
N PHE A 494 30.88 17.49 -6.31
CA PHE A 494 31.08 17.93 -4.95
C PHE A 494 29.78 18.44 -4.33
N PHE A 495 29.55 18.04 -3.09
CA PHE A 495 28.41 18.43 -2.27
C PHE A 495 28.96 18.98 -0.95
N GLN A 496 28.86 20.30 -0.76
CA GLN A 496 29.42 20.98 0.43
C GLN A 496 30.91 20.63 0.71
N GLY A 497 31.70 20.53 -0.34
CA GLY A 497 33.12 20.19 -0.24
C GLY A 497 33.44 18.69 -0.24
N VAL A 498 32.41 17.81 -0.03
CA VAL A 498 32.55 16.35 -0.07
C VAL A 498 32.44 15.87 -1.51
N LEU A 499 33.39 15.07 -1.97
CA LEU A 499 33.31 14.41 -3.29
C LEU A 499 32.42 13.18 -3.20
N VAL A 500 31.44 13.08 -4.08
CA VAL A 500 30.67 11.85 -4.31
C VAL A 500 30.91 11.41 -5.74
N GLY A 501 31.34 10.17 -5.94
CA GLY A 501 31.68 9.67 -7.26
C GLY A 501 31.27 8.23 -7.50
N ILE A 502 30.86 7.97 -8.74
CA ILE A 502 30.58 6.62 -9.27
C ILE A 502 31.74 6.23 -10.15
N THR A 503 32.42 5.12 -9.86
CA THR A 503 33.54 4.60 -10.61
C THR A 503 33.08 3.95 -11.92
N HIS A 504 34.05 3.56 -12.76
CA HIS A 504 33.77 2.80 -13.97
C HIS A 504 33.25 1.39 -13.68
N ASP A 505 33.60 0.83 -12.52
CA ASP A 505 33.11 -0.45 -12.01
C ASP A 505 31.78 -0.32 -11.24
N TYR A 506 31.10 0.82 -11.42
CA TYR A 506 29.81 1.11 -10.80
C TYR A 506 29.81 1.13 -9.26
N GLN A 507 30.96 1.34 -8.61
CA GLN A 507 31.05 1.52 -7.15
C GLN A 507 30.79 2.96 -6.76
N LEU A 508 30.25 3.18 -5.56
CA LEU A 508 30.04 4.49 -4.97
C LEU A 508 31.18 4.83 -3.99
N ILE A 509 31.83 5.94 -4.23
CA ILE A 509 32.93 6.43 -3.40
C ILE A 509 32.60 7.83 -2.91
N VAL A 510 32.83 8.07 -1.61
CA VAL A 510 32.68 9.38 -0.96
C VAL A 510 34.04 9.81 -0.42
N GLY A 511 34.48 11.01 -0.80
CA GLY A 511 35.75 11.62 -0.36
C GLY A 511 35.49 12.84 0.52
N PHE A 512 35.84 12.77 1.79
CA PHE A 512 35.74 13.87 2.74
C PHE A 512 37.02 14.71 2.73
N PRO A 513 36.94 16.05 2.64
CA PRO A 513 38.10 16.89 2.67
C PRO A 513 38.86 16.76 4.00
N THR A 514 40.18 16.74 3.95
CA THR A 514 41.04 16.77 5.11
C THR A 514 41.57 18.20 5.34
N LEU A 515 42.38 18.41 6.37
CA LEU A 515 43.05 19.70 6.63
C LEU A 515 44.03 20.07 5.51
N ASN A 516 44.51 19.06 4.76
CA ASN A 516 45.35 19.30 3.59
C ASN A 516 44.47 19.46 2.35
N GLU A 517 44.52 20.58 1.67
CA GLU A 517 43.64 20.94 0.53
C GLU A 517 43.63 19.96 -0.65
N ASN A 518 44.62 19.09 -0.77
CA ASN A 518 44.74 18.09 -1.85
C ASN A 518 44.54 16.65 -1.39
N GLN A 519 44.11 16.43 -0.17
CA GLN A 519 43.85 15.08 0.37
C GLN A 519 42.41 14.89 0.81
N PHE A 520 41.88 13.72 0.55
CA PHE A 520 40.54 13.31 0.94
C PHE A 520 40.60 11.99 1.71
N ARG A 521 39.82 11.89 2.76
CA ARG A 521 39.54 10.62 3.44
C ARG A 521 38.46 9.90 2.65
N ILE A 522 38.76 8.70 2.13
CA ILE A 522 37.87 7.94 1.28
C ILE A 522 36.98 7.00 2.13
N GLN A 523 35.69 7.01 1.85
CA GLN A 523 34.73 6.03 2.31
C GLN A 523 34.12 5.33 1.07
N THR A 524 34.35 4.04 0.91
CA THR A 524 33.68 3.23 -0.12
C THR A 524 32.35 2.73 0.46
N ILE A 525 31.28 2.96 -0.24
CA ILE A 525 29.95 2.46 0.13
C ILE A 525 29.78 1.11 -0.63
N LEU A 526 29.81 0.03 0.15
CA LEU A 526 29.65 -1.32 -0.36
C LEU A 526 28.16 -1.72 -0.30
N GLU A 527 27.52 -1.83 -1.46
CA GLU A 527 26.18 -2.34 -1.64
C GLU A 527 26.21 -3.33 -2.80
N ASP A 528 25.39 -4.37 -2.72
CA ASP A 528 25.25 -5.37 -3.79
C ASP A 528 24.37 -4.83 -4.91
N CYS A 529 24.76 -3.71 -5.51
CA CYS A 529 24.09 -3.09 -6.64
C CYS A 529 25.06 -2.27 -7.52
N SER A 530 24.63 -2.00 -8.76
CA SER A 530 25.39 -1.18 -9.71
C SER A 530 24.88 0.25 -9.73
N TRP A 531 25.72 1.22 -9.34
CA TRP A 531 25.37 2.65 -9.29
C TRP A 531 25.35 3.27 -10.68
N MET A 532 24.22 3.92 -11.06
CA MET A 532 24.02 4.46 -12.41
C MET A 532 24.06 5.97 -12.47
N ASP A 533 23.45 6.67 -11.51
CA ASP A 533 23.35 8.13 -11.52
C ASP A 533 23.32 8.72 -10.12
N MET A 534 23.66 10.04 -10.02
CA MET A 534 23.63 10.82 -8.81
C MET A 534 23.10 12.22 -9.07
N ASN A 535 22.21 12.72 -8.21
CA ASN A 535 21.66 14.07 -8.30
C ASN A 535 21.48 14.66 -6.89
N TYR A 536 21.88 15.92 -6.74
CA TYR A 536 21.69 16.68 -5.50
C TYR A 536 20.23 17.08 -5.36
N ILE A 537 19.64 16.87 -4.19
CA ILE A 537 18.24 17.25 -3.92
C ILE A 537 18.19 18.52 -3.08
N PHE A 538 18.65 18.44 -1.82
CA PHE A 538 18.53 19.54 -0.88
C PHE A 538 19.42 19.34 0.35
N HIS A 539 20.03 20.41 0.85
CA HIS A 539 20.99 20.41 1.98
C HIS A 539 22.13 19.40 1.78
N SER A 540 22.16 18.32 2.55
CA SER A 540 23.20 17.30 2.58
C SER A 540 22.78 15.98 1.90
N ASN A 541 21.65 15.97 1.18
CA ASN A 541 21.08 14.76 0.60
C ASN A 541 21.35 14.66 -0.90
N VAL A 542 21.82 13.49 -1.31
CA VAL A 542 22.07 13.14 -2.72
C VAL A 542 21.18 11.97 -3.10
N LEU A 543 20.36 12.13 -4.13
CA LEU A 543 19.58 11.05 -4.72
C LEU A 543 20.50 10.22 -5.63
N LEU A 544 20.61 8.96 -5.31
CA LEU A 544 21.34 7.97 -6.08
C LEU A 544 20.38 7.02 -6.75
N ARG A 545 20.69 6.62 -7.98
CA ARG A 545 19.98 5.57 -8.72
C ARG A 545 20.91 4.39 -8.96
N SER A 546 20.42 3.19 -8.66
CA SER A 546 21.08 1.93 -8.97
C SER A 546 20.17 1.05 -9.85
N ASP A 547 20.64 -0.12 -10.20
CA ASP A 547 19.88 -1.20 -10.86
C ASP A 547 18.78 -1.78 -9.94
N LYS A 548 18.94 -1.67 -8.61
CA LYS A 548 17.98 -2.14 -7.59
C LYS A 548 16.99 -1.07 -7.13
N GLY A 549 17.14 0.19 -7.56
CA GLY A 549 16.23 1.28 -7.19
C GLY A 549 16.95 2.56 -6.77
N TYR A 550 16.27 3.36 -5.97
CA TYR A 550 16.76 4.64 -5.48
C TYR A 550 17.29 4.54 -4.06
N TYR A 551 18.29 5.39 -3.80
CA TYR A 551 18.89 5.55 -2.47
C TYR A 551 19.11 7.03 -2.18
N ILE A 552 19.04 7.37 -0.92
CA ILE A 552 19.37 8.69 -0.42
C ILE A 552 20.69 8.59 0.35
N LEU A 553 21.70 9.28 -0.14
CA LEU A 553 22.97 9.44 0.56
C LEU A 553 22.90 10.71 1.40
N ASN A 554 22.89 10.55 2.70
CA ASN A 554 22.96 11.66 3.65
C ASN A 554 24.43 11.90 3.99
N ILE A 555 24.91 13.11 3.71
CA ILE A 555 26.29 13.50 3.92
C ILE A 555 26.34 14.38 5.18
N SER A 556 27.02 13.90 6.20
CA SER A 556 27.41 14.70 7.37
C SER A 556 28.85 15.17 7.24
N LYS A 557 29.34 15.90 8.20
CA LYS A 557 30.71 16.53 8.16
C LYS A 557 31.83 15.50 7.92
N ASP A 558 31.68 14.30 8.50
CA ASP A 558 32.74 13.28 8.49
C ASP A 558 32.28 11.89 8.05
N THR A 559 31.00 11.70 7.80
CA THR A 559 30.43 10.40 7.43
C THR A 559 29.35 10.54 6.39
N ALA A 560 29.20 9.51 5.56
CA ALA A 560 28.09 9.37 4.63
C ALA A 560 27.32 8.12 4.99
N THR A 561 26.00 8.25 5.11
CA THR A 561 25.08 7.15 5.37
C THR A 561 24.15 6.97 4.19
N LEU A 562 24.02 5.73 3.74
CA LEU A 562 23.15 5.36 2.64
C LEU A 562 21.87 4.76 3.18
N THR A 563 20.75 5.26 2.69
CA THR A 563 19.43 4.71 3.00
C THR A 563 18.68 4.41 1.70
N PRO A 564 18.11 3.20 1.53
CA PRO A 564 17.27 2.92 0.39
C PRO A 564 16.03 3.83 0.41
N SER A 565 15.66 4.36 -0.77
CA SER A 565 14.42 5.11 -0.92
C SER A 565 13.32 4.14 -1.35
N GLU A 566 12.40 3.88 -0.44
CA GLU A 566 11.22 3.05 -0.69
C GLU A 566 10.05 3.85 -1.26
N ASN A 567 10.31 5.08 -1.67
CA ASN A 567 9.28 6.00 -2.14
C ASN A 567 8.68 5.54 -3.48
N VAL A 568 7.44 5.10 -3.43
CA VAL A 568 6.65 4.62 -4.59
C VAL A 568 6.38 5.72 -5.61
N LEU A 569 6.49 6.97 -5.18
CA LEU A 569 6.28 8.13 -6.07
C LEU A 569 7.39 8.28 -7.11
N LEU A 570 8.55 7.65 -6.90
CA LEU A 570 9.68 7.76 -7.82
C LEU A 570 9.47 6.86 -9.04
N PRO A 571 9.61 7.39 -10.26
CA PRO A 571 9.52 6.60 -11.49
C PRO A 571 10.55 5.47 -11.52
N SER A 572 10.12 4.25 -11.87
CA SER A 572 10.98 3.06 -11.79
C SER A 572 12.22 3.15 -12.69
N PHE A 573 12.10 3.73 -13.90
CA PHE A 573 13.19 3.82 -14.87
C PHE A 573 13.20 5.15 -15.62
N PRO A 574 13.57 6.26 -14.97
CA PRO A 574 13.70 7.52 -15.67
C PRO A 574 14.91 7.49 -16.61
N GLN A 575 14.77 8.10 -17.76
CA GLN A 575 15.87 8.33 -18.70
C GLN A 575 16.87 9.34 -18.12
N GLU A 576 16.34 10.38 -17.46
CA GLU A 576 17.13 11.44 -16.84
C GLU A 576 16.46 11.95 -15.56
N ILE A 577 17.29 12.41 -14.62
CA ILE A 577 16.86 13.06 -13.37
C ILE A 577 17.47 14.46 -13.33
N VAL A 578 16.66 15.46 -13.04
CA VAL A 578 17.06 16.86 -12.93
C VAL A 578 16.55 17.42 -11.62
N CYS A 579 17.43 18.00 -10.82
CA CYS A 579 17.04 18.69 -9.59
C CYS A 579 17.13 20.21 -9.81
N ASP A 580 16.02 20.89 -9.59
CA ASP A 580 15.91 22.35 -9.51
C ASP A 580 15.01 22.67 -8.32
N SER A 581 15.65 23.10 -7.22
CA SER A 581 14.94 23.28 -5.93
C SER A 581 13.77 24.26 -6.08
N PRO A 582 12.57 23.92 -5.53
CA PRO A 582 12.31 22.83 -4.58
C PRO A 582 11.85 21.49 -5.20
N TYR A 583 12.08 21.26 -6.49
CA TYR A 583 11.58 20.09 -7.19
C TYR A 583 12.67 19.19 -7.78
N VAL A 584 12.31 17.91 -7.94
CA VAL A 584 13.03 16.92 -8.73
C VAL A 584 12.18 16.55 -9.94
N TYR A 585 12.80 16.56 -11.11
CA TYR A 585 12.16 16.24 -12.39
C TYR A 585 12.71 14.92 -12.90
N PHE A 586 11.82 14.03 -13.29
CA PHE A 586 12.14 12.73 -13.86
C PHE A 586 11.62 12.70 -15.29
N LEU A 587 12.50 12.49 -16.25
CA LEU A 587 12.14 12.26 -17.64
C LEU A 587 11.99 10.76 -17.88
N SER A 588 10.85 10.31 -18.29
CA SER A 588 10.59 8.92 -18.67
C SER A 588 10.78 8.69 -20.18
N VAL A 589 10.93 7.42 -20.58
CA VAL A 589 11.18 7.02 -21.98
C VAL A 589 9.98 7.35 -22.91
N ASP A 590 8.79 7.45 -22.35
CA ASP A 590 7.54 7.81 -23.04
C ASP A 590 7.30 9.32 -23.20
N ASN A 591 8.33 10.13 -23.00
CA ASN A 591 8.24 11.60 -23.01
C ASN A 591 7.38 12.21 -21.88
N THR A 592 7.19 11.49 -20.80
CA THR A 592 6.52 12.03 -19.61
C THR A 592 7.55 12.64 -18.65
N ILE A 593 7.28 13.86 -18.21
CA ILE A 593 8.04 14.52 -17.15
C ILE A 593 7.25 14.46 -15.86
N THR A 594 7.82 13.81 -14.87
CA THR A 594 7.29 13.74 -13.52
C THR A 594 8.00 14.75 -12.63
N ARG A 595 7.27 15.69 -12.04
CA ARG A 595 7.78 16.69 -11.10
C ARG A 595 7.36 16.36 -9.69
N ILE A 596 8.32 16.17 -8.79
CA ILE A 596 8.09 15.79 -7.39
C ILE A 596 8.79 16.80 -6.50
N HIS A 597 8.13 17.24 -5.42
CA HIS A 597 8.73 18.15 -4.45
C HIS A 597 9.84 17.43 -3.64
N ASN A 598 10.93 18.11 -3.34
CA ASN A 598 12.07 17.56 -2.61
C ASN A 598 11.68 16.88 -1.28
N ALA A 599 10.75 17.48 -0.54
CA ALA A 599 10.26 16.92 0.72
C ALA A 599 9.57 15.55 0.53
N GLU A 600 8.87 15.34 -0.58
CA GLU A 600 8.25 14.04 -0.90
C GLU A 600 9.32 13.01 -1.29
N VAL A 601 10.34 13.42 -2.04
CA VAL A 601 11.47 12.53 -2.41
C VAL A 601 12.25 12.08 -1.18
N LEU A 602 12.45 12.98 -0.22
CA LEU A 602 13.22 12.76 1.02
C LEU A 602 12.38 12.20 2.16
N SER A 603 11.10 11.92 1.94
CA SER A 603 10.23 11.42 3.01
C SER A 603 10.79 10.12 3.59
N ILE A 604 11.19 10.18 4.86
CA ILE A 604 11.60 9.00 5.62
C ILE A 604 10.33 8.27 6.05
N PRO A 605 10.22 6.97 5.79
CA PRO A 605 9.07 6.22 6.24
C PRO A 605 8.95 6.26 7.77
N TYR A 606 7.73 6.44 8.27
CA TYR A 606 7.46 6.29 9.70
C TYR A 606 7.79 4.86 10.16
N PRO A 607 8.20 4.65 11.42
CA PRO A 607 8.38 3.30 11.92
C PRO A 607 7.06 2.51 11.78
N PRO A 608 7.11 1.22 11.39
CA PRO A 608 5.89 0.41 11.32
C PRO A 608 5.23 0.35 12.70
N LYS A 609 3.90 0.39 12.74
CA LYS A 609 3.15 0.26 13.99
C LYS A 609 3.23 -1.19 14.48
N MET A 610 3.82 -1.41 15.66
CA MET A 610 3.87 -2.74 16.27
C MET A 610 2.52 -3.14 16.81
N ILE A 611 2.01 -4.31 16.45
CA ILE A 611 0.78 -4.88 16.98
C ILE A 611 0.93 -6.36 17.35
N VAL A 612 0.30 -6.73 18.46
CA VAL A 612 0.10 -8.13 18.81
C VAL A 612 -1.16 -8.64 18.15
N ARG A 613 -1.08 -9.80 17.51
CA ARG A 613 -2.19 -10.42 16.78
C ARG A 613 -2.94 -11.43 17.64
N SER A 614 -2.18 -12.30 18.29
CA SER A 614 -2.75 -13.34 19.12
C SER A 614 -1.83 -13.69 20.27
N PHE A 615 -2.43 -14.13 21.36
CA PHE A 615 -1.79 -14.79 22.48
C PHE A 615 -2.45 -16.16 22.65
N MET A 616 -1.69 -17.21 22.44
CA MET A 616 -2.18 -18.57 22.48
C MET A 616 -1.44 -19.35 23.58
N VAL A 617 -2.18 -20.18 24.29
CA VAL A 617 -1.64 -21.12 25.28
C VAL A 617 -2.14 -22.50 24.93
N ASP A 618 -1.22 -23.40 24.59
CA ASP A 618 -1.52 -24.79 24.19
C ASP A 618 -2.61 -24.84 23.07
N GLY A 619 -2.51 -23.91 22.10
CA GLY A 619 -3.43 -23.79 20.96
C GLY A 619 -4.73 -23.02 21.25
N ASN A 620 -5.00 -22.62 22.48
CA ASN A 620 -6.18 -21.83 22.85
C ASN A 620 -5.88 -20.34 22.85
N PHE A 621 -6.77 -19.53 22.26
CA PHE A 621 -6.66 -18.07 22.21
C PHE A 621 -7.08 -17.44 23.55
N PHE A 622 -6.30 -16.49 24.02
CA PHE A 622 -6.57 -15.71 25.23
C PHE A 622 -6.72 -14.22 24.89
N ASN A 623 -7.62 -13.57 25.60
CA ASN A 623 -7.77 -12.10 25.48
C ASN A 623 -6.59 -11.41 26.21
N PHE A 624 -5.66 -10.89 25.42
CA PHE A 624 -4.47 -10.23 25.95
C PHE A 624 -4.69 -8.73 26.32
N ASN A 625 -5.87 -8.20 26.10
CA ASN A 625 -6.27 -6.86 26.61
C ASN A 625 -6.64 -6.92 28.10
N LEU A 626 -6.78 -8.11 28.66
CA LEU A 626 -7.03 -8.35 30.09
C LEU A 626 -5.80 -8.98 30.73
N PRO A 627 -5.61 -8.78 32.06
CA PRO A 627 -4.50 -9.44 32.77
C PRO A 627 -4.57 -10.95 32.65
N ILE A 628 -3.55 -11.56 32.01
CA ILE A 628 -3.51 -13.00 31.77
C ILE A 628 -2.88 -13.70 33.00
N LYS A 629 -3.67 -14.55 33.63
CA LYS A 629 -3.19 -15.42 34.71
C LYS A 629 -3.30 -16.88 34.30
N LEU A 630 -2.17 -17.54 34.13
CA LEU A 630 -2.06 -18.92 33.68
C LEU A 630 -1.66 -19.83 34.85
N LYS A 631 -2.18 -21.06 34.84
CA LYS A 631 -1.70 -22.12 35.74
C LYS A 631 -0.54 -22.84 35.05
N LYS A 632 0.54 -23.16 35.77
CA LYS A 632 1.70 -23.84 35.20
C LYS A 632 1.33 -25.14 34.45
N ASN A 633 0.38 -25.91 34.97
CA ASN A 633 -0.03 -27.19 34.37
C ASN A 633 -0.89 -27.01 33.08
N ALA A 634 -1.30 -25.79 32.75
CA ALA A 634 -2.07 -25.45 31.57
C ALA A 634 -1.31 -24.43 30.70
N ALA A 635 0.00 -24.38 30.77
CA ALA A 635 0.83 -23.42 30.02
C ALA A 635 2.14 -24.14 29.61
N SER A 636 1.98 -25.15 28.75
CA SER A 636 3.15 -25.89 28.21
C SER A 636 3.79 -25.12 27.09
N ASN A 637 2.99 -24.53 26.19
CA ASN A 637 3.44 -23.74 25.08
C ASN A 637 2.67 -22.43 25.04
N ILE A 638 3.37 -21.29 25.07
CA ILE A 638 2.77 -19.97 24.87
C ILE A 638 3.31 -19.40 23.57
N VAL A 639 2.42 -19.03 22.68
CA VAL A 639 2.74 -18.41 21.40
C VAL A 639 2.19 -17.00 21.40
N ILE A 640 3.06 -16.04 21.20
CA ILE A 640 2.70 -14.63 20.99
C ILE A 640 2.95 -14.30 19.53
N GLU A 641 1.90 -14.06 18.78
CA GLU A 641 1.99 -13.63 17.40
C GLU A 641 1.86 -12.12 17.32
N PHE A 642 2.71 -11.50 16.53
CA PHE A 642 2.78 -10.06 16.39
C PHE A 642 3.09 -9.67 14.95
N THR A 643 2.92 -8.41 14.57
CA THR A 643 3.34 -7.90 13.27
C THR A 643 3.59 -6.40 13.34
N GLY A 644 4.48 -5.93 12.48
CA GLY A 644 4.60 -4.51 12.18
C GLY A 644 3.67 -4.12 11.03
N VAL A 645 2.82 -3.13 11.25
CA VAL A 645 1.97 -2.57 10.20
C VAL A 645 2.70 -1.45 9.52
N GLY A 646 2.98 -1.61 8.25
CA GLY A 646 3.63 -0.59 7.45
C GLY A 646 3.64 -0.95 5.98
N PHE A 647 3.23 -0.04 5.13
CA PHE A 647 2.68 -0.30 3.81
C PHE A 647 3.58 -0.04 2.61
N ASP A 648 4.63 0.70 2.77
CA ASP A 648 5.59 1.02 1.70
C ASP A 648 6.96 0.38 1.97
N ARG A 649 6.97 -0.83 2.54
CA ARG A 649 8.15 -1.42 3.16
C ARG A 649 8.57 -2.73 2.54
N LYS A 650 9.87 -2.90 2.46
CA LYS A 650 10.50 -4.10 1.89
C LYS A 650 10.70 -5.20 2.92
N LYS A 651 11.15 -4.86 4.11
CA LYS A 651 11.43 -5.80 5.19
C LYS A 651 11.13 -5.15 6.53
N ILE A 652 10.53 -5.89 7.47
CA ILE A 652 10.44 -5.49 8.86
C ILE A 652 11.34 -6.39 9.69
N ALA A 653 12.22 -5.77 10.46
CA ALA A 653 12.99 -6.44 11.50
C ALA A 653 12.25 -6.30 12.83
N TYR A 654 12.27 -7.37 13.62
CA TYR A 654 11.59 -7.44 14.91
C TYR A 654 12.57 -7.68 16.02
N GLN A 655 12.32 -7.10 17.18
CA GLN A 655 13.04 -7.35 18.43
C GLN A 655 12.05 -7.50 19.56
N TYR A 656 12.38 -8.38 20.52
CA TYR A 656 11.64 -8.48 21.78
C TYR A 656 12.58 -8.43 22.99
N SER A 657 12.02 -8.04 24.13
CA SER A 657 12.69 -8.02 25.43
C SER A 657 11.74 -8.60 26.47
N ILE A 658 12.27 -9.41 27.39
CA ILE A 658 11.51 -10.01 28.49
C ILE A 658 11.97 -9.38 29.79
N ASN A 659 11.03 -8.89 30.61
CA ASN A 659 11.29 -8.31 31.92
C ASN A 659 12.41 -7.25 31.91
N GLU A 660 12.36 -6.34 30.91
CA GLU A 660 13.34 -5.26 30.72
C GLU A 660 14.79 -5.74 30.50
N GLY A 661 14.96 -7.01 30.10
CA GLY A 661 16.23 -7.55 29.66
C GLY A 661 16.71 -7.02 28.31
N PRO A 662 17.82 -7.57 27.77
CA PRO A 662 18.34 -7.12 26.47
C PRO A 662 17.34 -7.38 25.33
N TRP A 663 17.41 -6.55 24.27
CA TRP A 663 16.66 -6.76 23.06
C TRP A 663 17.24 -7.90 22.23
N ILE A 664 16.38 -8.81 21.81
CA ILE A 664 16.71 -10.02 21.03
C ILE A 664 16.06 -9.91 19.67
N ASP A 665 16.83 -10.10 18.59
CA ASP A 665 16.33 -10.13 17.24
C ASP A 665 15.47 -11.38 17.00
N VAL A 666 14.41 -11.22 16.21
CA VAL A 666 13.46 -12.28 15.85
C VAL A 666 13.29 -12.31 14.35
N GLU A 667 13.56 -13.44 13.73
CA GLU A 667 13.36 -13.65 12.30
C GLU A 667 11.88 -13.94 11.95
N GLU A 668 11.17 -14.53 12.90
CA GLU A 668 9.77 -14.93 12.76
C GLU A 668 8.84 -13.98 13.53
N ASN A 669 7.60 -13.81 13.10
CA ASN A 669 6.62 -12.92 13.77
C ASN A 669 5.88 -13.57 14.94
N ARG A 670 6.57 -14.49 15.68
CA ARG A 670 6.07 -15.08 16.94
C ARG A 670 7.20 -15.27 17.94
N ILE A 671 6.82 -15.21 19.17
CA ILE A 671 7.65 -15.66 20.28
C ILE A 671 7.01 -16.92 20.82
N LEU A 672 7.82 -17.98 20.92
CA LEU A 672 7.41 -19.25 21.49
C LEU A 672 8.08 -19.44 22.85
N PHE A 673 7.27 -19.57 23.87
CA PHE A 673 7.73 -20.03 25.18
C PHE A 673 7.37 -21.51 25.32
N VAL A 674 8.38 -22.34 25.41
CA VAL A 674 8.21 -23.78 25.67
C VAL A 674 8.47 -24.04 27.17
N ASP A 675 7.49 -24.59 27.83
CA ASP A 675 7.51 -24.93 29.27
C ASP A 675 8.02 -23.79 30.17
N PRO A 676 7.45 -22.56 30.06
CA PRO A 676 7.94 -21.39 30.78
C PRO A 676 7.86 -21.61 32.31
N ARG A 677 8.83 -21.09 33.05
CA ARG A 677 8.86 -21.17 34.50
C ARG A 677 7.75 -20.32 35.14
N PRO A 678 7.26 -20.69 36.34
CA PRO A 678 6.37 -19.79 37.07
C PRO A 678 7.02 -18.44 37.36
N GLY A 679 6.25 -17.37 37.14
CA GLY A 679 6.74 -15.99 37.32
C GLY A 679 5.89 -14.99 36.59
N THR A 680 6.29 -13.73 36.68
CA THR A 680 5.68 -12.63 35.94
C THR A 680 6.52 -12.37 34.68
N TYR A 681 5.86 -12.28 33.55
CA TYR A 681 6.46 -12.00 32.26
C TYR A 681 5.90 -10.68 31.70
N LYS A 682 6.79 -9.75 31.41
CA LYS A 682 6.52 -8.53 30.68
C LYS A 682 7.30 -8.61 29.38
N VAL A 683 6.59 -8.87 28.28
CA VAL A 683 7.18 -9.01 26.95
C VAL A 683 6.96 -7.72 26.19
N ASN A 684 8.04 -7.01 25.89
CA ASN A 684 8.06 -5.83 25.04
C ASN A 684 8.50 -6.25 23.64
N ILE A 685 7.76 -5.85 22.61
CA ILE A 685 8.03 -6.20 21.21
C ILE A 685 8.07 -4.93 20.40
N ARG A 686 9.11 -4.73 19.58
CA ARG A 686 9.24 -3.58 18.69
C ARG A 686 9.65 -4.00 17.28
N CYS A 687 9.38 -3.18 16.32
CA CYS A 687 9.76 -3.43 14.93
C CYS A 687 10.36 -2.18 14.28
N ARG A 688 11.11 -2.38 13.21
CA ARG A 688 11.57 -1.30 12.33
C ARG A 688 11.59 -1.78 10.88
N SER A 689 11.43 -0.88 9.94
CA SER A 689 11.83 -1.11 8.55
C SER A 689 13.32 -0.80 8.38
N ASP A 690 13.92 -1.23 7.27
CA ASP A 690 15.37 -1.04 7.00
C ASP A 690 15.82 0.42 7.13
N SER A 691 14.94 1.38 6.88
CA SER A 691 15.24 2.82 6.88
C SER A 691 14.59 3.62 8.01
N SER A 692 13.84 2.97 8.93
CA SER A 692 13.13 3.66 10.02
C SER A 692 13.77 3.46 11.39
N ALA A 693 13.42 4.34 12.34
CA ALA A 693 13.62 4.09 13.76
C ALA A 693 12.79 2.88 14.22
N PHE A 694 13.09 2.33 15.39
CA PHE A 694 12.22 1.34 16.02
C PHE A 694 10.88 1.97 16.42
N SER A 695 9.81 1.19 16.27
CA SER A 695 8.47 1.55 16.74
C SER A 695 8.43 1.65 18.26
N ASP A 696 7.39 2.29 18.78
CA ASP A 696 7.00 2.11 20.17
C ASP A 696 6.74 0.62 20.44
N PRO A 697 7.16 0.09 21.59
CA PRO A 697 7.00 -1.32 21.89
C PRO A 697 5.54 -1.66 22.21
N ALA A 698 5.05 -2.76 21.64
CA ALA A 698 3.84 -3.41 22.12
C ALA A 698 4.20 -4.23 23.38
N VAL A 699 3.37 -4.12 24.42
CA VAL A 699 3.62 -4.75 25.72
C VAL A 699 2.57 -5.82 25.99
N ILE A 700 3.00 -7.00 26.41
CA ILE A 700 2.13 -8.07 26.87
C ILE A 700 2.60 -8.51 28.27
N ASP A 701 1.68 -8.44 29.21
CA ASP A 701 1.92 -8.87 30.58
C ASP A 701 1.15 -10.15 30.88
N PHE A 702 1.81 -11.18 31.37
CA PHE A 702 1.17 -12.39 31.84
C PHE A 702 1.87 -12.98 33.06
N VAL A 703 1.12 -13.70 33.87
CA VAL A 703 1.61 -14.33 35.08
C VAL A 703 1.38 -15.83 35.03
N ILE A 704 2.40 -16.59 35.20
CA ILE A 704 2.30 -18.05 35.37
C ILE A 704 2.37 -18.38 36.87
N ALA A 705 1.23 -18.75 37.40
CA ALA A 705 1.15 -19.12 38.82
C ALA A 705 1.94 -20.39 39.10
N PRO A 706 2.73 -20.42 40.16
CA PRO A 706 3.41 -21.65 40.55
C PRO A 706 2.37 -22.74 40.84
N PRO A 707 2.71 -24.00 40.53
CA PRO A 707 1.86 -25.13 40.92
C PRO A 707 1.56 -25.09 42.41
N TRP A 708 0.34 -25.45 42.78
CA TRP A 708 -0.10 -25.45 44.18
C TRP A 708 0.82 -26.26 45.11
N TYR A 709 1.51 -27.26 44.55
CA TYR A 709 2.48 -28.08 45.27
C TYR A 709 3.82 -27.37 45.57
N ASN A 710 4.09 -26.20 44.91
CA ASN A 710 5.28 -25.36 45.20
C ASN A 710 4.99 -24.30 46.27
N HIS A 711 3.80 -24.28 46.83
CA HIS A 711 3.47 -23.37 47.91
C HIS A 711 4.05 -23.86 49.23
N VAL A 712 4.61 -22.93 50.03
CA VAL A 712 5.20 -23.31 51.35
C VAL A 712 4.23 -24.12 52.18
N LEU A 713 2.92 -23.78 52.16
CA LEU A 713 1.86 -24.51 52.84
C LEU A 713 1.75 -25.97 52.35
N PHE A 714 2.02 -26.26 51.06
CA PHE A 714 2.02 -27.62 50.55
C PHE A 714 3.18 -28.44 51.12
N TYR A 715 4.39 -27.84 51.13
CA TYR A 715 5.54 -28.51 51.73
C TYR A 715 5.33 -28.74 53.23
N MET A 716 4.74 -27.75 53.94
CA MET A 716 4.36 -27.93 55.35
C MET A 716 3.31 -29.05 55.53
N ALA A 717 2.29 -29.06 54.62
CA ALA A 717 1.31 -30.15 54.63
C ALA A 717 1.90 -31.49 54.27
N MET A 718 2.85 -31.54 53.31
CA MET A 718 3.58 -32.77 52.99
C MET A 718 4.46 -33.28 54.16
N VAL A 719 5.15 -32.34 54.82
CA VAL A 719 5.92 -32.67 56.01
C VAL A 719 5.01 -33.20 57.14
N PHE A 720 3.87 -32.51 57.35
CA PHE A 720 2.84 -32.92 58.26
C PHE A 720 2.27 -34.31 57.90
N LEU A 721 1.92 -34.50 56.59
CA LEU A 721 1.46 -35.80 56.09
C LEU A 721 2.55 -36.92 56.26
N LEU A 722 3.83 -36.55 56.03
CA LEU A 722 4.94 -37.46 56.18
C LEU A 722 5.09 -37.90 57.69
N ILE A 723 4.93 -36.90 58.58
CA ILE A 723 4.94 -37.20 60.02
C ILE A 723 3.75 -38.14 60.43
N VAL A 724 2.55 -37.80 59.90
CA VAL A 724 1.35 -38.61 60.10
C VAL A 724 1.50 -39.98 59.42
N LEU A 725 2.12 -40.03 58.20
CA LEU A 725 2.38 -41.27 57.50
C LEU A 725 3.40 -42.15 58.28
N ILE A 726 4.48 -41.52 58.76
CA ILE A 726 5.46 -42.21 59.63
C ILE A 726 4.76 -42.76 60.86
N PHE A 727 3.89 -41.97 61.50
CA PHE A 727 3.10 -42.43 62.68
C PHE A 727 2.12 -43.55 62.30
N MET A 728 1.41 -43.38 61.09
CA MET A 728 0.52 -44.45 60.62
C MET A 728 1.24 -45.68 60.12
N VAL A 729 2.40 -45.50 59.40
CA VAL A 729 3.24 -46.64 59.00
C VAL A 729 3.78 -47.33 60.23
N GLY A 730 4.22 -46.57 61.25
CA GLY A 730 4.59 -47.16 62.56
C GLY A 730 3.42 -47.95 63.16
N LYS A 731 2.23 -47.42 63.20
CA LYS A 731 1.01 -48.09 63.66
C LYS A 731 0.55 -49.21 62.71
N TYR A 732 0.79 -49.08 61.38
CA TYR A 732 0.48 -50.09 60.34
C TYR A 732 1.52 -51.21 60.36
N LEU A 733 2.80 -50.90 60.51
CA LEU A 733 3.83 -51.95 60.67
C LEU A 733 3.62 -52.82 61.95
N LEU A 734 3.05 -52.18 62.93
CA LEU A 734 2.57 -52.90 64.11
C LEU A 734 1.33 -53.77 63.86
N LYS A 735 0.45 -53.31 62.95
CA LYS A 735 -0.75 -54.01 62.47
C LYS A 735 -0.50 -54.94 61.26
N ARG A 736 0.50 -54.67 60.42
CA ARG A 736 0.78 -55.41 59.17
C ARG A 736 1.28 -56.83 59.38
N ASN A 737 1.85 -57.11 60.48
CA ASN A 737 2.15 -58.51 60.80
C ASN A 737 0.91 -59.38 60.89
N ALA A 738 -0.26 -58.73 60.82
CA ALA A 738 -1.55 -59.44 60.88
C ALA A 738 -2.32 -59.53 59.51
N ARG A 739 -1.91 -58.78 58.47
CA ARG A 739 -2.77 -58.71 57.26
C ARG A 739 -2.08 -58.80 55.89
N LEU A 740 -1.04 -59.64 55.78
CA LEU A 740 -0.34 -59.86 54.48
C LEU A 740 -0.92 -60.99 53.65
N LYS A 741 -2.18 -60.99 53.39
CA LYS A 741 -2.74 -62.05 52.53
C LYS A 741 -3.88 -61.67 51.59
N GLU A 742 -4.17 -60.44 51.30
CA GLU A 742 -5.28 -60.21 50.32
C GLU A 742 -4.99 -59.11 49.36
N LEU A 743 -5.24 -59.43 48.06
CA LEU A 743 -5.49 -58.59 46.91
C LEU A 743 -4.35 -58.34 45.91
N LYS A 744 -4.34 -59.17 44.96
CA LYS A 744 -3.95 -58.88 43.59
C LYS A 744 -5.21 -59.02 42.74
N HIS A 745 -5.71 -57.93 42.24
CA HIS A 745 -6.48 -57.91 40.94
C HIS A 745 -7.07 -56.55 40.64
N GLN A 746 -6.78 -56.00 39.55
CA GLN A 746 -7.55 -55.10 38.66
C GLN A 746 -6.68 -54.01 38.09
N GLU A 747 -6.04 -54.32 37.03
CA GLU A 747 -5.57 -53.33 36.02
C GLU A 747 -5.83 -53.91 34.63
N GLU A 748 -6.55 -53.19 33.84
CA GLU A 748 -6.45 -53.32 32.37
C GLU A 748 -7.72 -52.84 31.64
N LEU A 749 -8.05 -51.57 31.57
CA LEU A 749 -9.14 -51.20 30.65
C LEU A 749 -9.33 -49.68 30.45
N ARG A 750 -8.38 -48.89 30.03
CA ARG A 750 -8.75 -47.57 29.55
C ARG A 750 -7.77 -46.92 28.55
N PHE A 751 -7.60 -47.50 27.39
CA PHE A 751 -6.67 -46.84 26.42
C PHE A 751 -7.22 -46.46 25.05
N LEU A 752 -8.50 -46.61 24.73
CA LEU A 752 -8.92 -46.67 23.34
C LEU A 752 -9.89 -45.57 22.82
N THR A 753 -10.03 -44.41 23.42
CA THR A 753 -11.12 -43.50 22.97
C THR A 753 -10.75 -42.13 22.41
N SER A 754 -9.51 -41.81 22.12
CA SER A 754 -9.16 -40.40 21.84
C SER A 754 -8.88 -39.96 20.38
N GLU A 755 -8.83 -40.88 19.44
CA GLU A 755 -8.30 -40.59 18.09
C GLU A 755 -9.29 -40.15 17.00
N PHE A 756 -10.56 -40.10 17.24
CA PHE A 756 -11.55 -40.01 16.14
C PHE A 756 -12.08 -38.61 15.79
N LYS A 757 -11.61 -37.52 16.38
CA LYS A 757 -12.30 -36.21 16.25
C LYS A 757 -11.68 -35.17 15.31
N SER A 758 -10.54 -35.41 14.67
CA SER A 758 -9.80 -34.31 13.97
C SER A 758 -10.08 -34.10 12.46
N LEU A 759 -10.81 -34.98 11.81
CA LEU A 759 -10.85 -35.02 10.33
C LEU A 759 -12.02 -34.29 9.62
N ASN A 760 -12.97 -33.72 10.34
CA ASN A 760 -14.24 -33.25 9.68
C ASN A 760 -14.38 -31.73 9.47
N ALA A 761 -13.31 -30.91 9.55
CA ALA A 761 -13.45 -29.43 9.58
C ALA A 761 -13.20 -28.70 8.24
N LEU A 762 -13.17 -29.38 7.10
CA LEU A 762 -12.45 -28.88 5.92
C LEU A 762 -13.26 -28.31 4.75
N MET A 763 -14.55 -27.99 4.84
CA MET A 763 -15.25 -27.33 3.72
C MET A 763 -16.26 -26.25 4.13
N ASN A 764 -16.26 -25.16 3.37
CA ASN A 764 -17.19 -24.04 3.53
C ASN A 764 -18.53 -24.26 2.82
N PRO A 765 -19.61 -24.53 3.53
CA PRO A 765 -20.91 -24.80 2.91
C PRO A 765 -21.53 -23.61 2.20
N HIS A 766 -21.34 -22.41 2.71
CA HIS A 766 -22.15 -21.25 2.29
C HIS A 766 -21.75 -20.65 0.92
N PHE A 767 -20.46 -20.57 0.59
CA PHE A 767 -20.03 -20.20 -0.77
C PHE A 767 -20.57 -21.22 -1.79
N ILE A 768 -20.50 -22.50 -1.44
CA ILE A 768 -21.04 -23.59 -2.28
C ILE A 768 -22.52 -23.37 -2.51
N PHE A 769 -23.31 -23.13 -1.46
CA PHE A 769 -24.76 -22.91 -1.58
C PHE A 769 -25.10 -21.68 -2.42
N ASN A 770 -24.40 -20.57 -2.26
CA ASN A 770 -24.67 -19.36 -3.04
C ASN A 770 -24.32 -19.52 -4.52
N SER A 771 -23.21 -20.16 -4.80
CA SER A 771 -22.84 -20.47 -6.18
C SER A 771 -23.81 -21.45 -6.83
N LEU A 772 -24.25 -22.47 -6.08
CA LEU A 772 -25.28 -23.43 -6.53
C LEU A 772 -26.62 -22.74 -6.74
N ASN A 773 -27.03 -21.83 -5.86
CA ASN A 773 -28.26 -21.05 -6.02
C ASN A 773 -28.20 -20.16 -7.27
N ASN A 774 -27.06 -19.57 -7.57
CA ASN A 774 -26.89 -18.80 -8.81
C ASN A 774 -26.95 -19.72 -10.06
N ILE A 775 -26.31 -20.88 -9.99
CA ILE A 775 -26.41 -21.88 -11.07
C ILE A 775 -27.86 -22.31 -11.24
N GLN A 776 -28.56 -22.59 -10.14
CA GLN A 776 -30.00 -22.98 -10.17
C GLN A 776 -30.86 -21.82 -10.73
N TYR A 777 -30.57 -20.57 -10.35
CA TYR A 777 -31.24 -19.40 -10.93
C TYR A 777 -31.01 -19.32 -12.45
N LEU A 778 -29.76 -19.46 -12.92
CA LEU A 778 -29.41 -19.42 -14.33
C LEU A 778 -30.01 -20.58 -15.13
N ILE A 779 -30.19 -21.76 -14.51
CA ILE A 779 -30.86 -22.91 -15.09
C ILE A 779 -32.38 -22.65 -15.21
N ASN A 780 -32.99 -22.09 -14.17
CA ASN A 780 -34.41 -21.74 -14.14
C ASN A 780 -34.77 -20.61 -15.11
N ASP A 781 -33.79 -19.71 -15.39
CA ASP A 781 -33.92 -18.63 -16.38
C ASP A 781 -33.60 -19.08 -17.82
N ASP A 782 -33.54 -20.40 -18.05
CA ASP A 782 -33.25 -21.12 -19.31
C ASP A 782 -31.95 -20.70 -20.01
N ASN A 783 -31.06 -20.08 -19.28
CA ASN A 783 -29.76 -19.64 -19.78
C ASN A 783 -28.68 -20.70 -19.54
N LYS A 784 -28.83 -21.81 -20.23
CA LYS A 784 -27.98 -23.04 -20.09
C LYS A 784 -26.51 -22.78 -20.39
N VAL A 785 -26.22 -21.85 -21.31
CA VAL A 785 -24.84 -21.52 -21.70
C VAL A 785 -24.12 -20.81 -20.54
N LEU A 786 -24.77 -19.84 -19.94
CA LEU A 786 -24.22 -19.09 -18.83
C LEU A 786 -24.13 -19.94 -17.55
N ALA A 787 -25.14 -20.79 -17.32
CA ALA A 787 -25.14 -21.74 -16.22
C ALA A 787 -23.96 -22.73 -16.30
N ASN A 788 -23.71 -23.29 -17.50
CA ASN A 788 -22.59 -24.19 -17.72
C ASN A 788 -21.23 -23.47 -17.59
N GLN A 789 -21.11 -22.22 -18.07
CA GLN A 789 -19.93 -21.43 -17.93
C GLN A 789 -19.65 -21.12 -16.46
N TYR A 790 -20.67 -20.70 -15.72
CA TYR A 790 -20.59 -20.45 -14.28
C TYR A 790 -20.19 -21.72 -13.50
N LEU A 791 -20.83 -22.85 -13.82
CA LEU A 791 -20.53 -24.14 -13.20
C LEU A 791 -19.10 -24.61 -13.48
N SER A 792 -18.62 -24.39 -14.70
CA SER A 792 -17.23 -24.74 -15.08
C SER A 792 -16.21 -23.94 -14.27
N VAL A 793 -16.36 -22.60 -14.20
CA VAL A 793 -15.47 -21.73 -13.43
C VAL A 793 -15.57 -22.05 -11.93
N PHE A 794 -16.79 -22.24 -11.42
CA PHE A 794 -17.03 -22.63 -10.04
C PHE A 794 -16.37 -23.97 -9.67
N SER A 795 -16.54 -24.98 -10.53
CA SER A 795 -15.93 -26.31 -10.31
C SER A 795 -14.41 -26.24 -10.33
N LYS A 796 -13.84 -25.43 -11.23
CA LYS A 796 -12.40 -25.18 -11.31
C LYS A 796 -11.89 -24.48 -10.06
N LEU A 797 -12.59 -23.45 -9.59
CA LEU A 797 -12.26 -22.70 -8.40
C LEU A 797 -12.29 -23.56 -7.13
N ILE A 798 -13.36 -24.37 -6.95
CA ILE A 798 -13.48 -25.29 -5.83
C ILE A 798 -12.35 -26.32 -5.83
N ARG A 799 -12.05 -26.91 -6.98
CA ARG A 799 -10.97 -27.90 -7.10
C ARG A 799 -9.63 -27.29 -6.74
N GLN A 800 -9.32 -26.11 -7.28
CA GLN A 800 -8.07 -25.39 -6.98
C GLN A 800 -7.96 -25.02 -5.49
N ASN A 801 -9.06 -24.60 -4.86
CA ASN A 801 -9.10 -24.35 -3.42
C ASN A 801 -8.80 -25.61 -2.62
N MET A 802 -9.41 -26.72 -2.96
CA MET A 802 -9.18 -28.02 -2.29
C MET A 802 -7.73 -28.53 -2.46
N GLU A 803 -7.15 -28.35 -3.64
CA GLU A 803 -5.77 -28.73 -3.93
C GLU A 803 -4.75 -27.86 -3.15
N ASN A 804 -5.06 -26.58 -2.95
CA ASN A 804 -4.15 -25.62 -2.33
C ASN A 804 -4.25 -25.56 -0.80
N ILE A 805 -5.35 -25.97 -0.20
CA ILE A 805 -5.61 -25.90 1.26
C ILE A 805 -4.60 -26.71 2.08
N ASN A 806 -4.12 -27.82 1.53
CA ASN A 806 -3.18 -28.71 2.24
C ASN A 806 -1.71 -28.25 2.11
N ASN A 807 -1.44 -27.17 1.39
CA ASN A 807 -0.10 -26.66 1.22
C ASN A 807 0.11 -25.41 2.09
N ASP A 808 1.23 -25.35 2.81
CA ASP A 808 1.59 -24.17 3.59
C ASP A 808 1.88 -22.96 2.70
N LEU A 809 2.43 -23.19 1.51
CA LEU A 809 2.74 -22.19 0.50
C LEU A 809 2.38 -22.71 -0.90
N ILE A 810 1.91 -21.83 -1.76
CA ILE A 810 1.64 -22.08 -3.17
C ILE A 810 2.34 -21.03 -4.04
N SER A 811 2.53 -21.32 -5.35
CA SER A 811 3.07 -20.29 -6.24
C SER A 811 2.06 -19.16 -6.41
N LEU A 812 2.57 -17.96 -6.58
CA LEU A 812 1.78 -16.76 -6.83
C LEU A 812 0.90 -16.92 -8.09
N ASP A 813 1.39 -17.62 -9.09
CA ASP A 813 0.61 -18.00 -10.27
C ASP A 813 -0.66 -18.81 -9.92
N LYS A 814 -0.54 -19.79 -9.02
CA LYS A 814 -1.69 -20.57 -8.54
C LYS A 814 -2.68 -19.72 -7.77
N GLU A 815 -2.17 -18.84 -6.92
CA GLU A 815 -3.00 -17.90 -6.14
C GLU A 815 -3.71 -16.92 -7.08
N MET A 816 -3.01 -16.44 -8.11
CA MET A 816 -3.55 -15.53 -9.11
C MET A 816 -4.61 -16.19 -9.99
N ASN A 817 -4.39 -17.42 -10.39
CA ASN A 817 -5.39 -18.24 -11.10
C ASN A 817 -6.67 -18.42 -10.29
N LEU A 818 -6.54 -18.60 -8.98
CA LEU A 818 -7.70 -18.66 -8.06
C LEU A 818 -8.49 -17.36 -8.07
N VAL A 819 -7.78 -16.24 -7.96
CA VAL A 819 -8.36 -14.90 -7.90
C VAL A 819 -8.99 -14.52 -9.24
N GLU A 820 -8.38 -14.87 -10.36
CA GLU A 820 -8.97 -14.65 -11.67
C GLU A 820 -10.26 -15.46 -11.88
N ASN A 821 -10.23 -16.75 -11.54
CA ASN A 821 -11.42 -17.61 -11.60
C ASN A 821 -12.53 -17.06 -10.69
N TYR A 822 -12.17 -16.51 -9.54
CA TYR A 822 -13.11 -15.88 -8.63
C TYR A 822 -13.70 -14.58 -9.20
N LEU A 823 -12.86 -13.69 -9.74
CA LEU A 823 -13.32 -12.45 -10.41
C LEU A 823 -14.17 -12.74 -11.64
N GLN A 824 -13.82 -13.77 -12.40
CA GLN A 824 -14.64 -14.24 -13.52
C GLN A 824 -16.02 -14.72 -13.05
N LEU A 825 -16.06 -15.43 -11.93
CA LEU A 825 -17.32 -15.91 -11.35
C LEU A 825 -18.22 -14.76 -10.90
N GLU A 826 -17.65 -13.74 -10.26
CA GLU A 826 -18.40 -12.55 -9.83
C GLU A 826 -18.75 -11.64 -11.02
N LYS A 827 -17.90 -11.55 -12.02
CA LYS A 827 -18.21 -10.85 -13.26
C LYS A 827 -19.40 -11.50 -13.99
N LEU A 828 -19.45 -12.83 -14.05
CA LEU A 828 -20.59 -13.55 -14.58
C LEU A 828 -21.88 -13.27 -13.78
N ARG A 829 -21.74 -13.05 -12.48
CA ARG A 829 -22.85 -12.74 -11.58
C ARG A 829 -23.33 -11.29 -11.67
N PHE A 830 -22.41 -10.33 -11.71
CA PHE A 830 -22.74 -8.91 -11.70
C PHE A 830 -22.78 -8.27 -13.11
N LYS A 831 -22.38 -9.02 -14.15
CA LYS A 831 -22.40 -8.60 -15.56
C LYS A 831 -21.73 -7.23 -15.76
N GLU A 832 -22.42 -6.29 -16.36
CA GLU A 832 -21.95 -4.93 -16.66
C GLU A 832 -21.62 -4.08 -15.40
N ARG A 833 -22.03 -4.56 -14.22
CA ARG A 833 -21.81 -3.85 -12.96
C ARG A 833 -20.42 -4.08 -12.37
N LEU A 834 -19.68 -5.08 -12.91
CA LEU A 834 -18.36 -5.41 -12.40
C LEU A 834 -17.38 -5.62 -13.54
N ASN A 835 -16.35 -4.81 -13.61
CA ASN A 835 -15.21 -5.04 -14.50
C ASN A 835 -13.92 -5.21 -13.69
N PHE A 836 -12.99 -5.94 -14.26
CA PHE A 836 -11.67 -6.09 -13.65
C PHE A 836 -10.59 -6.19 -14.71
N SER A 837 -9.40 -5.75 -14.37
CA SER A 837 -8.19 -5.98 -15.14
C SER A 837 -7.05 -6.41 -14.23
N ILE A 838 -6.23 -7.28 -14.77
CA ILE A 838 -5.03 -7.77 -14.11
C ILE A 838 -3.85 -7.39 -14.99
N GLU A 839 -2.93 -6.63 -14.45
CA GLU A 839 -1.73 -6.20 -15.15
C GLU A 839 -0.50 -6.79 -14.47
N LEU A 840 0.28 -7.52 -15.24
CA LEU A 840 1.53 -8.12 -14.82
C LEU A 840 2.67 -7.37 -15.53
N SER A 841 3.67 -6.96 -14.78
CA SER A 841 4.92 -6.47 -15.38
C SER A 841 5.68 -7.63 -16.05
N ASP A 842 6.20 -7.38 -17.23
CA ASP A 842 6.88 -8.43 -18.06
C ASP A 842 8.10 -9.08 -17.36
N ASP A 843 8.62 -8.45 -16.31
CA ASP A 843 9.81 -8.90 -15.59
C ASP A 843 9.51 -9.84 -14.40
N VAL A 844 8.24 -10.14 -14.08
CA VAL A 844 7.87 -10.91 -12.88
C VAL A 844 7.54 -12.36 -13.20
N ASP A 845 8.37 -13.28 -12.76
CA ASP A 845 8.06 -14.72 -12.79
C ASP A 845 7.19 -15.10 -11.57
N ILE A 846 5.87 -14.99 -11.74
CA ILE A 846 4.91 -15.35 -10.69
C ILE A 846 4.86 -16.85 -10.34
N SER A 847 5.47 -17.71 -11.15
CA SER A 847 5.51 -19.16 -10.90
C SER A 847 6.51 -19.54 -9.82
N SER A 848 7.56 -18.74 -9.68
CA SER A 848 8.62 -18.94 -8.69
C SER A 848 8.30 -18.35 -7.30
N ILE A 849 7.34 -17.43 -7.22
CA ILE A 849 7.00 -16.72 -5.98
C ILE A 849 6.04 -17.59 -5.15
N LEU A 850 6.47 -17.94 -3.94
CA LEU A 850 5.67 -18.74 -3.02
C LEU A 850 4.94 -17.85 -2.01
N VAL A 851 3.61 -18.01 -1.98
CA VAL A 851 2.71 -17.29 -1.08
C VAL A 851 1.80 -18.28 -0.33
N PRO A 852 1.32 -17.93 0.86
CA PRO A 852 0.31 -18.72 1.53
C PRO A 852 -0.97 -18.82 0.69
N PRO A 853 -1.60 -19.98 0.60
CA PRO A 853 -2.85 -20.13 -0.13
C PRO A 853 -3.95 -19.25 0.47
N LEU A 854 -4.81 -18.73 -0.37
CA LEU A 854 -5.92 -17.85 0.00
C LEU A 854 -5.42 -16.54 0.69
N LEU A 855 -4.36 -15.96 0.17
CA LEU A 855 -3.75 -14.72 0.64
C LEU A 855 -4.37 -13.47 -0.01
N ILE A 856 -4.64 -13.55 -1.31
CA ILE A 856 -5.06 -12.42 -2.15
C ILE A 856 -6.57 -12.38 -2.30
N GLN A 857 -7.19 -13.54 -2.44
CA GLN A 857 -8.63 -13.68 -2.64
C GLN A 857 -9.48 -12.88 -1.64
N PRO A 858 -9.24 -12.89 -0.30
CA PRO A 858 -10.05 -12.12 0.63
C PRO A 858 -9.89 -10.58 0.54
N LEU A 859 -8.82 -10.07 -0.05
CA LEU A 859 -8.67 -8.64 -0.29
C LEU A 859 -9.56 -8.19 -1.47
N VAL A 860 -9.55 -9.01 -2.53
CA VAL A 860 -10.42 -8.82 -3.70
C VAL A 860 -11.89 -8.95 -3.31
N GLU A 861 -12.23 -9.93 -2.46
CA GLU A 861 -13.57 -10.07 -1.91
C GLU A 861 -14.01 -8.83 -1.11
N ASN A 862 -13.11 -8.25 -0.35
CA ASN A 862 -13.40 -7.03 0.42
C ASN A 862 -13.60 -5.81 -0.49
N ALA A 863 -12.83 -5.66 -1.55
CA ALA A 863 -13.01 -4.60 -2.54
C ALA A 863 -14.39 -4.71 -3.24
N ILE A 864 -14.81 -5.91 -3.57
CA ILE A 864 -16.14 -6.12 -4.14
C ILE A 864 -17.24 -5.84 -3.11
N LYS A 865 -17.20 -6.51 -1.98
CA LYS A 865 -18.29 -6.48 -0.98
C LYS A 865 -18.44 -5.14 -0.29
N HIS A 866 -17.32 -4.48 -0.01
CA HIS A 866 -17.31 -3.27 0.81
C HIS A 866 -16.94 -2.00 0.02
N GLY A 867 -16.24 -2.15 -1.10
CA GLY A 867 -15.96 -1.04 -1.98
C GLY A 867 -17.06 -0.82 -3.02
N ILE A 868 -17.31 -1.83 -3.83
CA ILE A 868 -18.13 -1.70 -5.05
C ILE A 868 -19.62 -1.90 -4.77
N LEU A 869 -20.01 -2.95 -4.05
CA LEU A 869 -21.42 -3.29 -3.85
C LEU A 869 -22.24 -2.25 -3.09
N PRO A 870 -21.68 -1.47 -2.14
CA PRO A 870 -22.42 -0.40 -1.50
C PRO A 870 -22.73 0.79 -2.43
N ASN A 871 -22.20 0.81 -3.63
CA ASN A 871 -22.31 1.91 -4.57
C ASN A 871 -23.08 1.48 -5.83
N ASP A 872 -24.41 1.62 -5.82
CA ASP A 872 -25.26 1.21 -6.93
C ASP A 872 -25.25 2.16 -8.15
N ASN A 873 -24.52 3.27 -8.13
CA ASN A 873 -24.60 4.33 -9.15
C ASN A 873 -23.54 4.24 -10.25
N LYS A 874 -22.56 3.33 -10.15
CA LYS A 874 -21.50 3.15 -11.16
C LYS A 874 -21.10 1.68 -11.27
N PRO A 875 -20.67 1.20 -12.45
CA PRO A 875 -19.99 -0.08 -12.55
C PRO A 875 -18.73 -0.05 -11.69
N GLY A 876 -18.60 -1.03 -10.84
CA GLY A 876 -17.41 -1.23 -10.05
C GLY A 876 -16.23 -1.68 -10.92
N ASN A 877 -15.07 -1.15 -10.68
CA ASN A 877 -13.86 -1.49 -11.39
C ASN A 877 -12.76 -1.91 -10.41
N ILE A 878 -12.23 -3.12 -10.63
CA ILE A 878 -11.11 -3.64 -9.86
C ILE A 878 -9.89 -3.76 -10.76
N LYS A 879 -8.82 -3.11 -10.39
CA LYS A 879 -7.54 -3.29 -11.07
C LYS A 879 -6.53 -3.93 -10.13
N ILE A 880 -5.96 -5.04 -10.56
CA ILE A 880 -4.89 -5.72 -9.85
C ILE A 880 -3.60 -5.56 -10.66
N ASN A 881 -2.59 -4.96 -10.07
CA ASN A 881 -1.30 -4.79 -10.71
C ASN A 881 -0.21 -5.51 -9.93
N ILE A 882 0.62 -6.28 -10.63
CA ILE A 882 1.78 -6.95 -10.08
C ILE A 882 3.04 -6.36 -10.67
N SER A 883 3.94 -5.93 -9.81
CA SER A 883 5.24 -5.42 -10.23
C SER A 883 6.33 -5.89 -9.28
N GLU A 884 7.50 -6.05 -9.83
CA GLU A 884 8.72 -6.28 -9.07
C GLU A 884 9.45 -4.96 -8.83
N GLN A 885 9.88 -4.72 -7.60
CA GLN A 885 10.61 -3.53 -7.21
C GLN A 885 11.84 -3.93 -6.36
N GLY A 886 12.93 -4.25 -7.04
CA GLY A 886 14.13 -4.77 -6.40
C GLY A 886 13.89 -6.17 -5.82
N GLU A 887 14.12 -6.39 -4.54
CA GLU A 887 13.87 -7.69 -3.88
C GLU A 887 12.40 -7.91 -3.46
N PHE A 888 11.48 -7.11 -3.98
CA PHE A 888 10.08 -7.16 -3.56
C PHE A 888 9.13 -7.33 -4.72
N ILE A 889 8.18 -8.19 -4.47
CA ILE A 889 6.98 -8.27 -5.28
C ILE A 889 5.89 -7.44 -4.65
N LYS A 890 5.35 -6.55 -5.42
CA LYS A 890 4.29 -5.66 -5.03
C LYS A 890 3.02 -5.95 -5.82
N ILE A 891 1.96 -6.23 -5.09
CA ILE A 891 0.65 -6.58 -5.58
C ILE A 891 -0.34 -5.51 -5.11
N SER A 892 -0.86 -4.67 -6.01
CA SER A 892 -1.84 -3.63 -5.70
C SER A 892 -3.22 -3.98 -6.22
N ILE A 893 -4.19 -3.94 -5.37
CA ILE A 893 -5.61 -4.12 -5.68
C ILE A 893 -6.30 -2.77 -5.48
N LEU A 894 -6.83 -2.22 -6.55
CA LEU A 894 -7.49 -0.93 -6.53
C LEU A 894 -8.96 -1.09 -6.89
N ASP A 895 -9.83 -0.49 -6.12
CA ASP A 895 -11.25 -0.41 -6.42
C ASP A 895 -11.69 1.06 -6.56
N ASN A 896 -12.71 1.26 -7.39
CA ASN A 896 -13.37 2.55 -7.57
C ASN A 896 -14.59 2.71 -6.66
N GLY A 897 -14.58 2.05 -5.53
CA GLY A 897 -15.70 2.02 -4.60
C GLY A 897 -15.77 3.22 -3.64
N VAL A 898 -16.36 3.00 -2.49
CA VAL A 898 -16.67 4.05 -1.49
C VAL A 898 -15.47 4.54 -0.65
N GLY A 899 -14.26 3.92 -0.78
CA GLY A 899 -13.07 4.31 -0.03
C GLY A 899 -13.10 3.94 1.47
N LEU A 900 -12.05 4.31 2.19
CA LEU A 900 -11.85 3.94 3.61
C LEU A 900 -12.12 5.14 4.54
N ASP A 901 -13.14 5.08 5.38
CA ASP A 901 -13.51 6.17 6.29
C ASP A 901 -12.77 6.13 7.64
N LYS A 902 -12.23 7.28 8.10
CA LYS A 902 -11.57 7.44 9.40
C LYS A 902 -12.50 7.63 10.60
N SER A 903 -13.78 7.84 10.36
CA SER A 903 -14.72 8.27 11.42
C SER A 903 -15.74 7.23 11.86
N SER A 904 -15.92 6.14 11.12
CA SER A 904 -16.92 5.13 11.47
C SER A 904 -16.29 3.90 12.11
N THR A 905 -16.67 3.67 13.34
CA THR A 905 -16.36 2.51 14.19
C THR A 905 -17.03 1.22 13.67
N HIS A 906 -16.76 0.76 12.45
CA HIS A 906 -17.37 -0.46 11.90
C HIS A 906 -16.60 -1.74 12.26
N LYS A 907 -17.18 -2.55 13.12
CA LYS A 907 -16.65 -3.77 13.74
C LYS A 907 -16.33 -4.94 12.80
N GLY A 908 -16.91 -5.02 11.63
CA GLY A 908 -16.79 -6.18 10.72
C GLY A 908 -15.52 -6.24 9.87
N LEU A 909 -14.92 -5.12 9.56
CA LEU A 909 -13.77 -5.02 8.67
C LEU A 909 -12.41 -5.16 9.39
N GLN A 910 -12.28 -4.69 10.63
CA GLN A 910 -11.07 -4.91 11.43
C GLN A 910 -10.81 -6.38 11.74
N GLN A 911 -11.88 -7.16 11.85
CA GLN A 911 -11.77 -8.58 12.17
C GLN A 911 -11.21 -9.39 10.99
N SER A 912 -11.59 -9.10 9.76
CA SER A 912 -11.08 -9.76 8.55
C SER A 912 -9.62 -9.44 8.27
N ILE A 913 -9.18 -8.19 8.44
CA ILE A 913 -7.78 -7.78 8.27
C ILE A 913 -6.89 -8.33 9.38
N SER A 914 -7.37 -8.36 10.63
CA SER A 914 -6.66 -8.99 11.77
C SER A 914 -6.41 -10.48 11.54
N ASN A 915 -7.30 -11.20 10.86
CA ASN A 915 -7.14 -12.62 10.58
C ASN A 915 -6.15 -12.91 9.45
N ILE A 916 -6.11 -12.08 8.41
CA ILE A 916 -5.07 -12.18 7.38
C ILE A 916 -3.71 -11.91 8.02
N LYS A 917 -3.58 -10.89 8.87
CA LYS A 917 -2.35 -10.59 9.58
C LYS A 917 -1.89 -11.67 10.56
N SER A 918 -2.79 -12.30 11.28
CA SER A 918 -2.45 -13.40 12.19
C SER A 918 -1.96 -14.64 11.45
N ARG A 919 -2.56 -14.97 10.30
CA ARG A 919 -2.13 -16.09 9.46
C ARG A 919 -0.80 -15.80 8.78
N LEU A 920 -0.58 -14.58 8.30
CA LEU A 920 0.68 -14.20 7.66
C LEU A 920 1.85 -14.24 8.66
N LYS A 921 1.57 -13.85 9.89
CA LYS A 921 2.55 -13.92 10.94
C LYS A 921 2.87 -15.37 11.41
N GLN A 922 1.88 -16.25 11.43
CA GLN A 922 2.12 -17.67 11.66
C GLN A 922 2.98 -18.27 10.54
N LEU A 923 2.74 -17.87 9.29
CA LEU A 923 3.48 -18.39 8.15
C LEU A 923 4.87 -17.78 8.01
N GLU A 924 5.03 -16.52 8.37
CA GLU A 924 6.33 -15.87 8.48
C GLU A 924 7.21 -16.57 9.54
N LEU A 925 6.61 -17.04 10.62
CA LEU A 925 7.22 -17.84 11.65
C LEU A 925 7.63 -19.25 11.21
N ILE A 926 6.83 -19.86 10.36
CA ILE A 926 7.04 -21.21 9.87
C ILE A 926 8.05 -21.20 8.72
N HIS A 927 8.03 -20.19 7.87
CA HIS A 927 8.74 -20.16 6.60
C HIS A 927 9.78 -19.03 6.47
N GLY A 928 9.88 -18.09 7.42
CA GLY A 928 10.89 -17.01 7.44
C GLY A 928 10.69 -15.94 6.36
N LYS A 929 9.55 -15.91 5.66
CA LYS A 929 9.25 -14.93 4.61
C LYS A 929 8.47 -13.75 5.17
N VAL A 930 8.92 -12.52 4.87
CA VAL A 930 8.26 -11.29 5.33
C VAL A 930 7.23 -10.80 4.33
N PHE A 931 6.03 -10.57 4.81
CA PHE A 931 4.91 -10.08 4.00
C PHE A 931 4.25 -8.83 4.64
N ARG A 932 4.01 -7.77 3.90
CA ARG A 932 3.40 -6.52 4.39
C ARG A 932 2.10 -6.17 3.71
N LEU A 933 1.10 -5.78 4.48
CA LEU A 933 -0.21 -5.34 3.97
C LEU A 933 -0.54 -3.89 4.34
N GLU A 934 -0.83 -3.11 3.34
CA GLU A 934 -1.19 -1.68 3.40
C GLU A 934 -2.50 -1.34 2.74
N LEU A 935 -3.23 -0.36 3.29
CA LEU A 935 -4.50 0.09 2.75
C LEU A 935 -4.64 1.62 2.79
N LYS A 936 -5.14 2.19 1.70
CA LYS A 936 -5.24 3.63 1.52
C LYS A 936 -6.52 4.00 0.77
N SER A 937 -7.14 5.13 1.10
CA SER A 937 -8.15 5.74 0.25
C SER A 937 -7.49 6.59 -0.83
N MET A 938 -7.99 6.51 -2.04
CA MET A 938 -7.57 7.38 -3.14
C MET A 938 -8.38 8.67 -3.11
N ILE A 939 -7.66 9.79 -3.19
CA ILE A 939 -8.23 11.14 -3.11
C ILE A 939 -7.86 11.94 -4.36
N ASN A 940 -8.82 12.61 -4.98
CA ASN A 940 -8.56 13.45 -6.14
C ASN A 940 -7.96 14.82 -5.79
N ALA A 941 -7.60 15.59 -6.79
CA ALA A 941 -7.05 16.94 -6.64
C ALA A 941 -8.02 17.95 -5.98
N SER A 942 -9.28 17.55 -5.76
CA SER A 942 -10.29 18.35 -5.03
C SER A 942 -10.62 17.82 -3.63
N GLY A 943 -9.94 16.77 -3.15
CA GLY A 943 -10.08 16.25 -1.79
C GLY A 943 -11.17 15.22 -1.55
N MET A 944 -11.83 14.73 -2.59
CA MET A 944 -12.85 13.69 -2.46
C MET A 944 -12.29 12.29 -2.72
N ILE A 945 -12.82 11.30 -1.98
CA ILE A 945 -12.42 9.90 -2.11
C ILE A 945 -13.06 9.28 -3.36
N GLU A 946 -12.26 8.60 -4.16
CA GLU A 946 -12.68 7.93 -5.40
C GLU A 946 -12.52 6.40 -5.39
N GLY A 947 -12.08 5.83 -4.28
CA GLY A 947 -11.89 4.40 -4.14
C GLY A 947 -10.90 4.04 -3.03
N ALA A 948 -10.47 2.78 -3.02
CA ALA A 948 -9.45 2.31 -2.09
C ALA A 948 -8.38 1.47 -2.81
N GLU A 949 -7.21 1.45 -2.25
CA GLU A 949 -6.09 0.63 -2.70
C GLU A 949 -5.57 -0.24 -1.56
N ALA A 950 -5.45 -1.54 -1.83
CA ALA A 950 -4.78 -2.52 -0.98
C ALA A 950 -3.47 -2.97 -1.61
N THR A 951 -2.38 -2.82 -0.89
CA THR A 951 -1.05 -3.25 -1.35
C THR A 951 -0.49 -4.39 -0.50
N ILE A 952 -0.08 -5.45 -1.16
CA ILE A 952 0.80 -6.48 -0.58
C ILE A 952 2.22 -6.28 -1.08
N THR A 953 3.17 -6.28 -0.17
CA THR A 953 4.59 -6.38 -0.52
C THR A 953 5.15 -7.69 0.03
N ILE A 954 5.79 -8.46 -0.82
CA ILE A 954 6.40 -9.75 -0.50
C ILE A 954 7.89 -9.63 -0.72
N LEU A 955 8.69 -9.93 0.28
CA LEU A 955 10.13 -10.12 0.13
C LEU A 955 10.35 -11.52 -0.48
N GLN A 956 11.05 -11.59 -1.59
CA GLN A 956 11.41 -12.84 -2.25
C GLN A 956 12.40 -13.68 -1.42
#